data_adb87d570bf3b1401defc8141fa3387e
#
_entry.id   adb87d570bf3b1401defc8141fa3387e
#
_cell.length_a   1.000
_cell.length_b   1.000
_cell.length_c   1.000
_cell.angle_alpha   90.00
_cell.angle_beta   90.00
_cell.angle_gamma   90.00
#
_symmetry.space_group_name_H-M   'P 1'
#
loop_
_entity.id
_entity.type
_entity.pdbx_description
1 polymer ?
#
loop_
_entity_poly.entity_id
_entity_poly.type
_entity_poly.pdbx_seq_one_letter_code
_entity_poly.pdbx_strand_id
1 'polypeptide(L)'
;MVDRSRHSPVFIDYSGRRWRHIRRAALAVGVITTVLALVVIGSLVLSPSMPPELPLATANNRVIARATTGKPGAFTKVDRLRSAYRRKLAAAMKQYGPLASRRPENIPPLNIGTGNRKPRTAGIIAGFYVNWADNSLASLQRNYDKLDWVIGEWGFVPRDADSLVLRIKPQVIELLNSKPIETRPSLFLMITNFVVSPGRDSASGTFDRDVLRAFLLNPGAREKAIQQLRTAVATYGLAGTTLDFENSDPALQPQVLAFAQQLHDAMHSMGKLATQAIAAGDTDPYIRQAGAINDKLFPMLFDEHYAGGEPGPIASQGFYITQARRFAELVSPAKLIFMIGAYGYDWNDAEAVALHRAENFDFQEVMRAARGPAQPRPRFDPVSLNPYMQWTTADSTDHVLWFLDATTAYNEMLVGKALGAAGHAIWHLGGEDPSLWNVIKTDGGLLAPDSLRVMRPSYDAEFDGTGEILQVTYFPSDGKRNLAVDPVSGFITSETLVKVPVPYVVARTGGQPRNRHRVALTFDDGPDGRWTPQILDTLRSRGVKATFFVVGQNVDTHQRLLQRIYDEGHEVGNHTYTHPNLALTTERMSRFQIDANASLIEAVLNRRVAFFRPPYFGDAEPSTDAELVPVGIASRRNYWTIGLHVDSEDWKESPPDSIVAMVLRRRVLPNAINVLAQDLARNVVLLHDAGGDRHNTVAALGPLIDSLHARGDTIVLVSELAGITRDDAMPPLPPASEATRLLRRAGWLMLGTVETASFWIFSIAVVLGLARLLIVGLLAIVQRLWRHQDRGAPVSYTPGVSVIVPAYNEEKVIVQTITSLLNQKYAGPLEIVVVDDGSSDDTALICEEAYESHPQVTVFRTENGGKASALNFGIARARHDVVIGLDADTVFDDDTVAELVQPLQDE
;
A
#
# COMPACT_ATOMS: atom_id res chain seq x y z
N MET A 1 29.84 -62.49 44.91
CA MET A 1 28.46 -61.98 45.00
C MET A 1 28.56 -60.43 45.31
N VAL A 2 28.65 -59.65 44.30
CA VAL A 2 28.65 -58.18 44.45
C VAL A 2 27.21 -57.71 44.32
N ASP A 3 26.77 -57.01 45.32
CA ASP A 3 25.38 -56.48 45.45
C ASP A 3 25.02 -55.53 44.30
N ARG A 4 24.27 -56.07 43.34
CA ARG A 4 23.79 -55.31 42.12
C ARG A 4 22.57 -54.42 42.38
N SER A 5 22.27 -54.07 43.65
CA SER A 5 21.01 -53.35 43.98
C SER A 5 21.09 -51.80 44.03
N ARG A 6 22.13 -51.16 43.50
CA ARG A 6 22.28 -49.70 43.60
C ARG A 6 22.58 -48.96 42.31
N HIS A 7 21.93 -49.33 41.23
CA HIS A 7 21.86 -48.42 40.11
C HIS A 7 20.49 -47.75 40.09
N SER A 8 20.37 -46.62 40.80
CA SER A 8 19.22 -45.76 40.64
C SER A 8 19.27 -45.13 39.23
N PRO A 9 18.20 -45.20 38.44
CA PRO A 9 18.18 -44.63 37.10
C PRO A 9 18.60 -43.17 37.15
N VAL A 10 19.56 -42.80 36.31
CA VAL A 10 20.19 -41.45 36.29
C VAL A 10 19.19 -40.33 35.96
N PHE A 11 18.05 -40.68 35.36
CA PHE A 11 17.06 -39.74 34.84
C PHE A 11 15.73 -39.71 35.60
N ILE A 12 15.55 -40.39 36.69
CA ILE A 12 14.28 -40.42 37.45
C ILE A 12 14.49 -39.85 38.87
N ASP A 13 13.79 -38.73 39.16
CA ASP A 13 13.69 -38.19 40.52
C ASP A 13 12.66 -38.96 41.34
N TYR A 14 13.08 -40.05 42.01
CA TYR A 14 12.22 -40.85 42.89
C TYR A 14 11.67 -40.10 44.09
N SER A 15 12.27 -38.97 44.49
CA SER A 15 11.77 -38.16 45.59
C SER A 15 10.58 -37.29 45.19
N GLY A 16 10.39 -37.05 43.90
CA GLY A 16 9.38 -36.15 43.34
C GLY A 16 9.44 -34.73 43.91
N ARG A 17 10.50 -34.38 44.67
CA ARG A 17 10.63 -33.06 45.29
C ARG A 17 10.87 -31.97 44.26
N ARG A 18 11.76 -32.20 43.26
CA ARG A 18 12.02 -31.26 42.18
C ARG A 18 10.77 -31.04 41.32
N TRP A 19 10.08 -32.15 41.00
CA TRP A 19 8.84 -32.10 40.22
C TRP A 19 7.70 -31.39 40.96
N ARG A 20 7.57 -31.54 42.26
CA ARG A 20 6.58 -30.85 43.09
C ARG A 20 6.85 -29.35 43.17
N HIS A 21 8.12 -28.93 43.24
CA HIS A 21 8.46 -27.48 43.21
C HIS A 21 8.22 -26.87 41.85
N ILE A 22 8.63 -27.52 40.75
CA ILE A 22 8.37 -27.09 39.37
C ILE A 22 6.87 -27.00 39.10
N ARG A 23 6.10 -28.01 39.49
CA ARG A 23 4.65 -28.06 39.33
C ARG A 23 3.94 -26.94 40.15
N ARG A 24 4.39 -26.66 41.36
CA ARG A 24 3.84 -25.54 42.17
C ARG A 24 4.20 -24.21 41.60
N ALA A 25 5.42 -24.02 41.12
CA ALA A 25 5.84 -22.79 40.45
C ALA A 25 5.09 -22.60 39.13
N ALA A 26 4.94 -23.66 38.32
CA ALA A 26 4.16 -23.62 37.08
C ALA A 26 2.67 -23.31 37.32
N LEU A 27 2.08 -23.89 38.37
CA LEU A 27 0.70 -23.61 38.77
C LEU A 27 0.54 -22.16 39.24
N ALA A 28 1.47 -21.63 40.06
CA ALA A 28 1.45 -20.24 40.50
C ALA A 28 1.62 -19.28 39.33
N VAL A 29 2.56 -19.54 38.42
CA VAL A 29 2.73 -18.76 37.18
C VAL A 29 1.47 -18.85 36.31
N GLY A 30 0.89 -20.04 36.14
CA GLY A 30 -0.36 -20.23 35.38
C GLY A 30 -1.54 -19.45 35.95
N VAL A 31 -1.74 -19.46 37.27
CA VAL A 31 -2.79 -18.69 37.96
C VAL A 31 -2.57 -17.19 37.78
N ILE A 32 -1.33 -16.70 38.00
CA ILE A 32 -0.98 -15.29 37.80
C ILE A 32 -1.23 -14.87 36.36
N THR A 33 -0.78 -15.67 35.40
CA THR A 33 -0.96 -15.38 33.96
C THR A 33 -2.45 -15.37 33.60
N THR A 34 -3.25 -16.27 34.14
CA THR A 34 -4.70 -16.34 33.91
C THR A 34 -5.41 -15.14 34.49
N VAL A 35 -5.07 -14.71 35.71
CA VAL A 35 -5.65 -13.51 36.35
C VAL A 35 -5.26 -12.26 35.56
N LEU A 36 -3.99 -12.13 35.16
CA LEU A 36 -3.51 -11.05 34.31
C LEU A 36 -4.25 -11.00 32.97
N ALA A 37 -4.40 -12.14 32.31
CA ALA A 37 -5.13 -12.27 31.04
C ALA A 37 -6.61 -11.89 31.22
N LEU A 38 -7.26 -12.30 32.29
CA LEU A 38 -8.66 -11.94 32.57
C LEU A 38 -8.84 -10.44 32.84
N VAL A 39 -7.90 -9.80 33.54
CA VAL A 39 -7.94 -8.35 33.76
C VAL A 39 -7.71 -7.59 32.45
N VAL A 40 -6.75 -8.00 31.64
CA VAL A 40 -6.47 -7.41 30.31
C VAL A 40 -7.67 -7.62 29.38
N ILE A 41 -8.20 -8.84 29.29
CA ILE A 41 -9.38 -9.14 28.46
C ILE A 41 -10.59 -8.34 28.98
N GLY A 42 -10.80 -8.26 30.28
CA GLY A 42 -11.87 -7.47 30.86
C GLY A 42 -11.75 -5.96 30.52
N SER A 43 -10.54 -5.41 30.53
CA SER A 43 -10.31 -4.02 30.13
C SER A 43 -10.50 -3.77 28.63
N LEU A 44 -10.21 -4.77 27.77
CA LEU A 44 -10.39 -4.70 26.32
C LEU A 44 -11.85 -4.96 25.89
N VAL A 45 -12.59 -5.78 26.65
CA VAL A 45 -14.02 -6.05 26.39
C VAL A 45 -14.90 -4.84 26.74
N LEU A 46 -14.44 -3.99 27.65
CA LEU A 46 -15.06 -2.69 27.89
C LEU A 46 -14.73 -1.77 26.70
N SER A 47 -15.44 -1.97 25.59
CA SER A 47 -15.28 -1.12 24.40
C SER A 47 -15.31 0.35 24.77
N PRO A 48 -14.42 1.19 24.21
CA PRO A 48 -14.51 2.63 24.38
C PRO A 48 -15.87 3.09 23.89
N SER A 49 -16.46 4.02 24.58
CA SER A 49 -17.70 4.61 24.13
C SER A 49 -17.42 5.42 22.87
N MET A 50 -18.14 5.15 21.78
CA MET A 50 -18.01 5.95 20.55
C MET A 50 -18.25 7.43 20.88
N PRO A 51 -17.51 8.37 20.25
CA PRO A 51 -17.84 9.77 20.32
C PRO A 51 -19.30 9.98 19.91
N PRO A 52 -20.04 10.93 20.52
CA PRO A 52 -21.36 11.27 20.04
C PRO A 52 -21.27 11.76 18.59
N GLU A 53 -22.33 11.53 17.81
CA GLU A 53 -22.42 12.18 16.49
C GLU A 53 -22.38 13.70 16.74
N LEU A 54 -21.31 14.34 16.27
CA LEU A 54 -21.20 15.78 16.34
C LEU A 54 -22.21 16.38 15.34
N PRO A 55 -23.07 17.33 15.74
CA PRO A 55 -23.89 18.03 14.77
C PRO A 55 -22.93 18.70 13.77
N LEU A 56 -23.02 18.32 12.50
CA LEU A 56 -22.40 19.08 11.43
C LEU A 56 -22.77 20.53 11.64
N ALA A 57 -21.76 21.38 11.86
CA ALA A 57 -21.97 22.76 12.26
C ALA A 57 -23.10 23.38 11.41
N THR A 58 -24.08 23.95 12.07
CA THR A 58 -25.40 24.33 11.56
C THR A 58 -25.42 25.20 10.31
N ALA A 59 -24.28 25.79 9.92
CA ALA A 59 -24.14 26.49 8.65
C ALA A 59 -24.11 25.54 7.43
N ASN A 60 -23.67 24.28 7.58
CA ASN A 60 -23.64 23.28 6.52
C ASN A 60 -24.82 22.30 6.56
N ASN A 61 -25.58 22.24 7.66
CA ASN A 61 -26.83 21.45 7.69
C ASN A 61 -27.82 21.86 6.60
N ARG A 62 -27.74 23.09 6.10
CA ARG A 62 -28.53 23.50 4.90
C ARG A 62 -27.94 22.98 3.59
N VAL A 63 -26.64 22.71 3.50
CA VAL A 63 -26.01 22.15 2.30
C VAL A 63 -26.16 20.63 2.30
N ILE A 64 -25.94 19.96 3.44
CA ILE A 64 -26.10 18.50 3.57
C ILE A 64 -27.60 18.12 3.63
N ALA A 65 -28.44 18.86 4.35
CA ALA A 65 -29.89 18.70 4.29
C ALA A 65 -30.47 19.01 2.92
N ARG A 66 -29.84 19.89 2.11
CA ARG A 66 -30.17 20.06 0.70
C ARG A 66 -29.70 18.90 -0.17
N ALA A 67 -28.58 18.24 0.15
CA ALA A 67 -28.15 17.02 -0.52
C ALA A 67 -29.03 15.80 -0.13
N THR A 68 -29.60 15.77 1.08
CA THR A 68 -30.46 14.66 1.55
C THR A 68 -31.96 14.92 1.45
N THR A 69 -32.43 16.19 1.37
CA THR A 69 -33.87 16.54 1.37
C THR A 69 -34.34 17.22 0.08
N GLY A 70 -33.60 17.10 -1.03
CA GLY A 70 -34.10 17.46 -2.33
C GLY A 70 -34.38 18.95 -2.51
N LYS A 71 -33.41 19.70 -2.80
CA LYS A 71 -33.19 20.72 -3.83
C LYS A 71 -31.72 21.00 -3.84
N PRO A 72 -30.94 20.18 -4.53
CA PRO A 72 -29.54 20.40 -4.71
C PRO A 72 -29.34 21.68 -5.51
N GLY A 73 -28.41 22.50 -5.04
CA GLY A 73 -27.95 23.64 -5.81
C GLY A 73 -27.32 23.14 -7.12
N ALA A 74 -27.62 23.82 -8.20
CA ALA A 74 -27.02 23.55 -9.50
C ALA A 74 -25.51 23.42 -9.39
N PHE A 75 -24.94 22.38 -10.02
CA PHE A 75 -23.51 22.30 -10.28
C PHE A 75 -23.15 23.47 -11.17
N THR A 76 -22.56 24.52 -10.62
CA THR A 76 -22.14 25.65 -11.42
C THR A 76 -20.87 25.27 -12.18
N LYS A 77 -20.61 25.91 -13.33
CA LYS A 77 -19.33 25.85 -14.07
C LYS A 77 -18.14 26.06 -13.14
N VAL A 78 -18.32 26.87 -12.09
CA VAL A 78 -17.37 27.14 -11.02
C VAL A 78 -17.08 25.88 -10.17
N ASP A 79 -18.06 25.03 -9.86
CA ASP A 79 -17.83 23.84 -9.03
C ASP A 79 -17.07 22.73 -9.78
N ARG A 80 -17.22 22.65 -11.09
CA ARG A 80 -16.47 21.73 -11.96
C ARG A 80 -15.05 22.21 -12.21
N LEU A 81 -14.86 23.46 -12.51
CA LEU A 81 -13.54 24.07 -12.56
C LEU A 81 -12.82 23.95 -11.21
N ARG A 82 -13.57 24.06 -10.09
CA ARG A 82 -13.06 23.81 -8.74
C ARG A 82 -12.64 22.38 -8.50
N SER A 83 -13.41 21.39 -8.92
CA SER A 83 -13.05 19.97 -8.73
C SER A 83 -11.85 19.58 -9.60
N ALA A 84 -11.81 20.01 -10.85
CA ALA A 84 -10.66 19.81 -11.73
C ALA A 84 -9.41 20.53 -11.23
N TYR A 85 -9.54 21.78 -10.75
CA TYR A 85 -8.43 22.55 -10.19
C TYR A 85 -7.96 21.98 -8.83
N ARG A 86 -8.88 21.50 -7.99
CA ARG A 86 -8.55 20.83 -6.71
C ARG A 86 -7.76 19.55 -6.92
N ARG A 87 -8.20 18.70 -7.87
CA ARG A 87 -7.44 17.51 -8.27
C ARG A 87 -6.03 17.88 -8.74
N LYS A 88 -5.91 18.91 -9.55
CA LYS A 88 -4.67 19.44 -10.08
C LYS A 88 -3.77 20.05 -9.00
N LEU A 89 -4.35 20.75 -8.04
CA LEU A 89 -3.60 21.36 -6.95
C LEU A 89 -3.18 20.33 -5.90
N ALA A 90 -4.04 19.33 -5.60
CA ALA A 90 -3.68 18.19 -4.76
C ALA A 90 -2.53 17.38 -5.38
N ALA A 91 -2.57 17.15 -6.70
CA ALA A 91 -1.47 16.52 -7.42
C ALA A 91 -0.19 17.37 -7.39
N ALA A 92 -0.31 18.68 -7.57
CA ALA A 92 0.83 19.61 -7.46
C ALA A 92 1.38 19.67 -6.02
N MET A 93 0.52 19.62 -5.00
CA MET A 93 0.94 19.60 -3.59
C MET A 93 1.51 18.23 -3.18
N LYS A 94 1.00 17.12 -3.70
CA LYS A 94 1.60 15.78 -3.55
C LYS A 94 2.96 15.69 -4.24
N GLN A 95 3.17 16.42 -5.31
CA GLN A 95 4.47 16.55 -5.98
C GLN A 95 5.54 17.17 -5.06
N TYR A 96 5.12 17.91 -4.02
CA TYR A 96 5.97 18.55 -3.01
C TYR A 96 5.81 17.92 -1.59
N GLY A 97 5.05 16.83 -1.47
CA GLY A 97 4.87 16.07 -0.21
C GLY A 97 6.08 15.22 0.17
N PRO A 98 6.03 14.51 1.32
CA PRO A 98 7.17 13.77 1.87
C PRO A 98 7.80 12.71 0.94
N LEU A 99 7.06 12.24 -0.08
CA LEU A 99 7.60 11.35 -1.11
C LEU A 99 8.38 12.08 -2.22
N ALA A 100 8.21 13.38 -2.37
CA ALA A 100 8.88 14.20 -3.39
C ALA A 100 10.33 14.59 -3.04
N SER A 101 10.83 14.21 -1.87
CA SER A 101 12.20 14.52 -1.44
C SER A 101 13.28 13.61 -2.06
N ARG A 102 12.90 12.55 -2.78
CA ARG A 102 13.87 11.81 -3.59
C ARG A 102 14.09 12.58 -4.89
N ARG A 103 15.28 13.14 -5.05
CA ARG A 103 15.70 13.73 -6.31
C ARG A 103 15.54 12.70 -7.44
N PRO A 104 15.20 13.11 -8.68
CA PRO A 104 15.12 12.19 -9.83
C PRO A 104 16.37 11.31 -10.01
N GLU A 105 17.52 11.80 -9.57
CA GLU A 105 18.82 11.13 -9.62
C GLU A 105 18.90 9.86 -8.74
N ASN A 106 18.00 9.67 -7.78
CA ASN A 106 17.99 8.56 -6.83
C ASN A 106 16.84 7.57 -7.05
N ILE A 107 16.11 7.66 -8.17
CA ILE A 107 15.10 6.66 -8.51
C ILE A 107 15.86 5.40 -8.97
N PRO A 108 15.77 4.28 -8.23
CA PRO A 108 16.43 3.07 -8.69
C PRO A 108 15.88 2.71 -10.06
N PRO A 109 16.73 2.35 -11.03
CA PRO A 109 16.27 1.88 -12.32
C PRO A 109 15.29 0.74 -12.08
N LEU A 110 14.21 0.71 -12.84
CA LEU A 110 13.32 -0.45 -12.88
C LEU A 110 14.24 -1.63 -13.24
N ASN A 111 14.47 -2.52 -12.29
CA ASN A 111 15.12 -3.76 -12.60
C ASN A 111 14.10 -4.65 -13.31
N ILE A 112 13.76 -4.25 -14.53
CA ILE A 112 13.05 -5.11 -15.47
C ILE A 112 14.13 -6.08 -15.96
N GLY A 113 14.52 -7.01 -15.11
CA GLY A 113 15.01 -8.27 -15.66
C GLY A 113 13.94 -8.62 -16.67
N THR A 114 14.32 -8.85 -17.91
CA THR A 114 13.47 -9.19 -19.06
C THR A 114 12.32 -10.04 -18.52
N GLY A 115 11.17 -9.38 -18.23
CA GLY A 115 10.08 -10.01 -17.54
C GLY A 115 9.65 -11.20 -18.36
N ASN A 116 9.85 -12.38 -17.82
CA ASN A 116 9.36 -13.63 -18.41
C ASN A 116 7.85 -13.77 -18.19
N ARG A 117 7.09 -12.68 -18.36
CA ARG A 117 5.67 -12.80 -18.49
C ARG A 117 5.42 -13.58 -19.76
N LYS A 118 4.93 -14.81 -19.66
CA LYS A 118 4.57 -15.62 -20.83
C LYS A 118 3.63 -14.80 -21.70
N PRO A 119 3.89 -14.72 -23.03
CA PRO A 119 2.98 -14.04 -23.94
C PRO A 119 1.55 -14.53 -23.71
N ARG A 120 0.61 -13.63 -23.53
CA ARG A 120 -0.79 -13.99 -23.36
C ARG A 120 -1.31 -14.50 -24.70
N THR A 121 -1.99 -15.62 -24.68
CA THR A 121 -2.57 -16.24 -25.89
C THR A 121 -3.77 -15.47 -26.41
N ALA A 122 -4.39 -14.61 -25.61
CA ALA A 122 -5.64 -13.93 -25.92
C ALA A 122 -5.48 -12.47 -26.41
N GLY A 123 -4.26 -11.97 -26.53
CA GLY A 123 -3.95 -10.61 -26.98
C GLY A 123 -3.41 -9.71 -25.88
N ILE A 124 -2.83 -8.59 -26.29
CA ILE A 124 -2.23 -7.58 -25.43
C ILE A 124 -3.33 -6.70 -24.83
N ILE A 125 -3.31 -6.48 -23.53
CA ILE A 125 -4.09 -5.44 -22.87
C ILE A 125 -3.11 -4.35 -22.44
N ALA A 126 -3.28 -3.15 -23.02
CA ALA A 126 -2.47 -1.98 -22.71
C ALA A 126 -3.31 -0.90 -22.01
N GLY A 127 -2.66 -0.04 -21.23
CA GLY A 127 -3.31 1.12 -20.62
C GLY A 127 -2.41 2.35 -20.69
N PHE A 128 -2.97 3.47 -21.08
CA PHE A 128 -2.27 4.75 -21.08
C PHE A 128 -2.37 5.39 -19.71
N TYR A 129 -1.21 5.64 -19.11
CA TYR A 129 -1.08 6.32 -17.84
C TYR A 129 -0.82 7.81 -18.08
N VAL A 130 -1.64 8.65 -17.49
CA VAL A 130 -1.54 10.10 -17.61
C VAL A 130 -1.21 10.76 -16.27
N ASN A 131 -0.33 11.76 -16.29
CA ASN A 131 0.14 12.43 -15.07
C ASN A 131 -0.89 13.40 -14.46
N TRP A 132 -1.85 13.84 -15.24
CA TRP A 132 -2.83 14.86 -14.86
C TRP A 132 -4.11 14.29 -14.23
N ALA A 133 -4.28 12.95 -14.22
CA ALA A 133 -5.40 12.26 -13.57
C ALA A 133 -4.88 11.36 -12.45
N ASP A 134 -5.18 11.68 -11.20
CA ASP A 134 -4.79 10.86 -10.03
C ASP A 134 -5.39 9.45 -10.09
N ASN A 135 -6.59 9.32 -10.67
CA ASN A 135 -7.26 8.06 -10.91
C ASN A 135 -6.45 7.10 -11.80
N SER A 136 -5.54 7.63 -12.63
CA SER A 136 -4.68 6.82 -13.48
C SER A 136 -3.75 5.92 -12.67
N LEU A 137 -3.20 6.45 -11.57
CA LEU A 137 -2.38 5.66 -10.64
C LEU A 137 -3.25 4.64 -9.87
N ALA A 138 -4.44 5.05 -9.45
CA ALA A 138 -5.35 4.17 -8.70
C ALA A 138 -5.85 3.00 -9.56
N SER A 139 -6.20 3.25 -10.83
CA SER A 139 -6.55 2.20 -11.79
C SER A 139 -5.38 1.25 -12.03
N LEU A 140 -4.17 1.78 -12.28
CA LEU A 140 -2.97 0.97 -12.45
C LEU A 140 -2.70 0.10 -11.21
N GLN A 141 -2.80 0.67 -10.01
CA GLN A 141 -2.55 -0.04 -8.75
C GLN A 141 -3.49 -1.24 -8.55
N ARG A 142 -4.75 -1.10 -8.94
CA ARG A 142 -5.77 -2.15 -8.78
C ARG A 142 -5.74 -3.21 -9.89
N ASN A 143 -5.28 -2.85 -11.10
CA ASN A 143 -5.45 -3.67 -12.29
C ASN A 143 -4.13 -4.02 -13.02
N TYR A 144 -2.97 -3.76 -12.41
CA TYR A 144 -1.65 -4.00 -13.02
C TYR A 144 -1.47 -5.45 -13.50
N ASP A 145 -2.07 -6.42 -12.80
CA ASP A 145 -2.00 -7.85 -13.11
C ASP A 145 -2.81 -8.24 -14.37
N LYS A 146 -3.72 -7.38 -14.81
CA LYS A 146 -4.51 -7.53 -16.04
C LYS A 146 -3.89 -6.80 -17.24
N LEU A 147 -2.93 -5.92 -17.01
CA LEU A 147 -2.22 -5.19 -18.04
C LEU A 147 -0.97 -5.94 -18.50
N ASP A 148 -0.69 -5.90 -19.80
CA ASP A 148 0.57 -6.33 -20.41
C ASP A 148 1.50 -5.15 -20.59
N TRP A 149 0.94 -4.00 -20.99
CA TRP A 149 1.68 -2.78 -21.26
C TRP A 149 1.07 -1.60 -20.53
N VAL A 150 1.94 -0.74 -20.02
CA VAL A 150 1.58 0.59 -19.49
C VAL A 150 2.35 1.62 -20.29
N ILE A 151 1.64 2.57 -20.86
CA ILE A 151 2.22 3.62 -21.70
C ILE A 151 2.09 4.94 -20.93
N GLY A 152 3.23 5.46 -20.42
CA GLY A 152 3.23 6.71 -19.66
C GLY A 152 3.33 7.92 -20.56
N GLU A 153 2.40 8.86 -20.44
CA GLU A 153 2.43 10.18 -21.12
C GLU A 153 3.48 11.07 -20.45
N TRP A 154 4.75 10.89 -20.80
CA TRP A 154 5.87 11.49 -20.07
C TRP A 154 6.83 12.32 -20.89
N GLY A 155 6.78 12.25 -22.21
CA GLY A 155 7.62 13.02 -23.11
C GLY A 155 6.84 14.10 -23.83
N PHE A 156 7.21 15.36 -23.65
CA PHE A 156 6.50 16.50 -24.23
C PHE A 156 7.45 17.33 -25.08
N VAL A 157 7.00 17.72 -26.28
CA VAL A 157 7.70 18.72 -27.08
C VAL A 157 7.43 20.11 -26.49
N PRO A 158 8.45 20.80 -25.96
CA PRO A 158 8.27 22.12 -25.38
C PRO A 158 8.08 23.22 -26.46
N ARG A 159 7.64 24.40 -26.05
CA ARG A 159 7.36 25.54 -26.97
C ARG A 159 8.56 26.03 -27.77
N ASP A 160 9.78 25.86 -27.23
CA ASP A 160 11.03 26.19 -27.94
C ASP A 160 11.44 25.14 -28.98
N ALA A 161 10.77 24.00 -28.98
CA ALA A 161 10.93 22.90 -29.92
C ALA A 161 12.40 22.40 -30.07
N ASP A 162 13.26 22.60 -29.06
CA ASP A 162 14.70 22.28 -29.11
C ASP A 162 15.07 20.88 -28.59
N SER A 163 14.19 20.25 -27.79
CA SER A 163 14.41 18.93 -27.18
C SER A 163 13.09 18.32 -26.68
N LEU A 164 13.13 17.42 -25.70
CA LEU A 164 11.96 16.93 -24.96
C LEU A 164 12.02 17.33 -23.50
N VAL A 165 10.86 17.56 -22.92
CA VAL A 165 10.68 17.64 -21.47
C VAL A 165 10.13 16.31 -20.98
N LEU A 166 10.88 15.59 -20.16
CA LEU A 166 10.48 14.30 -19.59
C LEU A 166 9.89 14.50 -18.19
N ARG A 167 8.67 13.98 -17.97
CA ARG A 167 7.92 14.08 -16.71
C ARG A 167 7.57 12.70 -16.17
N ILE A 168 8.60 11.87 -16.01
CA ILE A 168 8.46 10.49 -15.51
C ILE A 168 8.00 10.55 -14.05
N LYS A 169 6.97 9.76 -13.70
CA LYS A 169 6.42 9.69 -12.34
C LYS A 169 7.11 8.60 -11.52
N PRO A 170 7.85 8.97 -10.44
CA PRO A 170 8.52 8.01 -9.57
C PRO A 170 7.55 6.98 -8.96
N GLN A 171 6.34 7.42 -8.60
CA GLN A 171 5.32 6.57 -7.97
C GLN A 171 4.92 5.37 -8.84
N VAL A 172 4.86 5.54 -10.17
CA VAL A 172 4.58 4.44 -11.11
C VAL A 172 5.73 3.43 -11.09
N ILE A 173 6.97 3.93 -11.10
CA ILE A 173 8.18 3.10 -11.05
C ILE A 173 8.23 2.31 -9.74
N GLU A 174 7.99 2.97 -8.62
CA GLU A 174 7.97 2.35 -7.28
C GLU A 174 6.84 1.32 -7.16
N LEU A 175 5.64 1.67 -7.63
CA LEU A 175 4.50 0.75 -7.65
C LEU A 175 4.83 -0.53 -8.42
N LEU A 176 5.31 -0.41 -9.65
CA LEU A 176 5.63 -1.57 -10.49
C LEU A 176 6.80 -2.37 -9.90
N ASN A 177 7.82 -1.73 -9.32
CA ASN A 177 8.92 -2.42 -8.65
C ASN A 177 8.47 -3.20 -7.41
N SER A 178 7.42 -2.76 -6.73
CA SER A 178 6.86 -3.48 -5.58
C SER A 178 6.13 -4.78 -5.95
N LYS A 179 5.83 -5.00 -7.24
CA LYS A 179 5.06 -6.16 -7.72
C LYS A 179 5.98 -7.29 -8.19
N PRO A 180 5.53 -8.56 -8.11
CA PRO A 180 6.30 -9.69 -8.65
C PRO A 180 6.62 -9.50 -10.13
N ILE A 181 7.82 -9.86 -10.54
CA ILE A 181 8.30 -9.62 -11.90
C ILE A 181 7.46 -10.33 -12.97
N GLU A 182 6.88 -11.49 -12.61
CA GLU A 182 6.05 -12.31 -13.48
C GLU A 182 4.69 -11.69 -13.80
N THR A 183 4.23 -10.77 -12.96
CA THR A 183 2.92 -10.10 -13.11
C THR A 183 3.04 -8.65 -13.53
N ARG A 184 4.26 -8.13 -13.60
CA ARG A 184 4.55 -6.75 -13.92
C ARG A 184 4.29 -6.45 -15.40
N PRO A 185 3.47 -5.42 -15.75
CA PRO A 185 3.36 -4.97 -17.13
C PRO A 185 4.66 -4.34 -17.63
N SER A 186 4.88 -4.42 -18.93
CA SER A 186 5.98 -3.70 -19.61
C SER A 186 5.66 -2.21 -19.67
N LEU A 187 6.66 -1.37 -19.38
CA LEU A 187 6.48 0.08 -19.31
C LEU A 187 7.07 0.75 -20.55
N PHE A 188 6.27 1.61 -21.19
CA PHE A 188 6.65 2.41 -22.36
C PHE A 188 6.59 3.90 -22.02
N LEU A 189 7.37 4.70 -22.72
CA LEU A 189 7.35 6.16 -22.65
C LEU A 189 6.67 6.72 -23.88
N MET A 190 5.55 7.41 -23.70
CA MET A 190 4.86 8.14 -24.79
C MET A 190 5.47 9.53 -24.97
N ILE A 191 5.59 9.92 -26.23
CA ILE A 191 6.05 11.23 -26.65
C ILE A 191 4.91 11.92 -27.39
N THR A 192 4.53 13.09 -26.94
CA THR A 192 3.41 13.89 -27.51
C THR A 192 3.83 15.31 -27.86
N ASN A 193 3.15 15.90 -28.82
CA ASN A 193 3.24 17.33 -29.15
C ASN A 193 2.21 18.20 -28.39
N PHE A 194 1.62 17.64 -27.32
CA PHE A 194 0.75 18.40 -26.44
C PHE A 194 1.54 19.45 -25.67
N VAL A 195 1.27 20.72 -25.96
CA VAL A 195 1.96 21.86 -25.35
C VAL A 195 1.16 22.38 -24.16
N VAL A 196 1.71 22.20 -22.98
CA VAL A 196 1.11 22.69 -21.74
C VAL A 196 1.16 24.23 -21.67
N SER A 197 0.04 24.85 -21.35
CA SER A 197 -0.04 26.33 -21.20
C SER A 197 0.81 26.81 -20.02
N PRO A 198 1.59 27.91 -20.16
CA PRO A 198 2.40 28.43 -19.06
C PRO A 198 1.57 28.75 -17.81
N GLY A 199 2.03 28.31 -16.65
CA GLY A 199 1.34 28.52 -15.37
C GLY A 199 0.06 27.71 -15.18
N ARG A 200 -0.24 26.77 -16.08
CA ARG A 200 -1.34 25.82 -15.98
C ARG A 200 -0.80 24.39 -15.96
N ASP A 201 -1.63 23.46 -15.48
CA ASP A 201 -1.30 22.04 -15.41
C ASP A 201 -1.32 21.36 -16.79
N SER A 202 -0.76 20.14 -16.88
CA SER A 202 -0.68 19.33 -18.10
C SER A 202 -2.04 19.02 -18.76
N ALA A 203 -3.15 19.19 -18.04
CA ALA A 203 -4.50 19.03 -18.60
C ALA A 203 -5.03 20.29 -19.32
N SER A 204 -4.31 21.40 -19.32
CA SER A 204 -4.70 22.60 -20.08
C SER A 204 -3.60 22.97 -21.07
N GLY A 205 -3.72 22.44 -22.26
CA GLY A 205 -2.82 22.68 -23.37
C GLY A 205 -3.54 22.40 -24.68
N THR A 206 -2.80 22.40 -25.75
CA THR A 206 -3.28 22.06 -27.09
C THR A 206 -2.19 21.30 -27.85
N PHE A 207 -2.58 20.46 -28.79
CA PHE A 207 -1.67 19.94 -29.80
C PHE A 207 -1.28 21.07 -30.74
N ASP A 208 -0.07 21.60 -30.57
CA ASP A 208 0.40 22.81 -31.28
C ASP A 208 1.13 22.42 -32.56
N ARG A 209 0.52 22.78 -33.72
CA ARG A 209 1.05 22.48 -35.06
C ARG A 209 2.36 23.16 -35.34
N ASP A 210 2.53 24.39 -34.90
CA ASP A 210 3.72 25.21 -35.21
C ASP A 210 4.92 24.70 -34.39
N VAL A 211 4.71 24.36 -33.14
CA VAL A 211 5.71 23.73 -32.28
C VAL A 211 6.15 22.39 -32.87
N LEU A 212 5.19 21.55 -33.29
CA LEU A 212 5.49 20.28 -33.94
C LEU A 212 6.29 20.45 -35.23
N ARG A 213 5.88 21.43 -36.07
CA ARG A 213 6.60 21.76 -37.30
C ARG A 213 8.04 22.20 -37.01
N ALA A 214 8.23 23.10 -36.03
CA ALA A 214 9.54 23.60 -35.66
C ALA A 214 10.45 22.44 -35.18
N PHE A 215 9.92 21.55 -34.34
CA PHE A 215 10.63 20.38 -33.85
C PHE A 215 11.04 19.40 -34.97
N LEU A 216 10.08 19.06 -35.84
CA LEU A 216 10.31 18.09 -36.90
C LEU A 216 11.30 18.59 -37.97
N LEU A 217 11.33 19.89 -38.25
CA LEU A 217 12.24 20.51 -39.22
C LEU A 217 13.63 20.81 -38.62
N ASN A 218 13.83 20.66 -37.30
CA ASN A 218 15.12 20.88 -36.64
C ASN A 218 15.85 19.54 -36.41
N PRO A 219 16.88 19.20 -37.23
CA PRO A 219 17.62 17.94 -37.05
C PRO A 219 18.29 17.81 -35.68
N GLY A 220 18.80 18.93 -35.12
CA GLY A 220 19.45 18.94 -33.80
C GLY A 220 18.48 18.66 -32.67
N ALA A 221 17.23 19.17 -32.75
CA ALA A 221 16.19 18.89 -31.78
C ALA A 221 15.80 17.40 -31.77
N ARG A 222 15.63 16.79 -32.97
CA ARG A 222 15.33 15.38 -33.11
C ARG A 222 16.43 14.50 -32.55
N GLU A 223 17.71 14.82 -32.84
CA GLU A 223 18.86 14.06 -32.32
C GLU A 223 18.92 14.14 -30.79
N LYS A 224 18.77 15.34 -30.20
CA LYS A 224 18.68 15.52 -28.74
C LYS A 224 17.54 14.70 -28.14
N ALA A 225 16.36 14.73 -28.75
CA ALA A 225 15.20 14.00 -28.31
C ALA A 225 15.47 12.48 -28.30
N ILE A 226 16.03 11.93 -29.38
CA ILE A 226 16.40 10.52 -29.47
C ILE A 226 17.41 10.15 -28.40
N GLN A 227 18.42 10.97 -28.16
CA GLN A 227 19.41 10.71 -27.11
C GLN A 227 18.81 10.76 -25.70
N GLN A 228 17.89 11.70 -25.41
CA GLN A 228 17.16 11.75 -24.17
C GLN A 228 16.32 10.48 -23.96
N LEU A 229 15.63 10.01 -24.99
CA LEU A 229 14.81 8.79 -24.95
C LEU A 229 15.66 7.55 -24.74
N ARG A 230 16.78 7.41 -25.44
CA ARG A 230 17.72 6.31 -25.21
C ARG A 230 18.19 6.27 -23.76
N THR A 231 18.55 7.42 -23.22
CA THR A 231 18.98 7.55 -21.82
C THR A 231 17.86 7.16 -20.86
N ALA A 232 16.64 7.67 -21.06
CA ALA A 232 15.49 7.35 -20.22
C ALA A 232 15.15 5.85 -20.27
N VAL A 233 15.09 5.28 -21.49
CA VAL A 233 14.79 3.86 -21.70
C VAL A 233 15.83 2.96 -21.00
N ALA A 234 17.12 3.32 -21.09
CA ALA A 234 18.19 2.58 -20.42
C ALA A 234 18.13 2.74 -18.89
N THR A 235 17.94 3.99 -18.41
CA THR A 235 17.94 4.31 -16.97
C THR A 235 16.78 3.64 -16.24
N TYR A 236 15.58 3.67 -16.82
CA TYR A 236 14.37 3.12 -16.20
C TYR A 236 14.02 1.71 -16.67
N GLY A 237 14.81 1.11 -17.55
CA GLY A 237 14.57 -0.24 -18.05
C GLY A 237 13.29 -0.38 -18.86
N LEU A 238 12.87 0.67 -19.59
CA LEU A 238 11.62 0.67 -20.32
C LEU A 238 11.64 -0.35 -21.47
N ALA A 239 10.47 -0.84 -21.85
CA ALA A 239 10.29 -1.78 -22.95
C ALA A 239 10.38 -1.10 -24.32
N GLY A 240 10.13 0.20 -24.38
CA GLY A 240 10.17 0.96 -25.63
C GLY A 240 9.55 2.34 -25.49
N THR A 241 9.23 2.91 -26.64
CA THR A 241 8.59 4.24 -26.77
C THR A 241 7.33 4.17 -27.61
N THR A 242 6.42 5.10 -27.39
CA THR A 242 5.19 5.30 -28.18
C THR A 242 5.18 6.73 -28.71
N LEU A 243 5.08 6.92 -30.00
CA LEU A 243 4.94 8.22 -30.64
C LEU A 243 3.46 8.59 -30.73
N ASP A 244 3.09 9.77 -30.24
CA ASP A 244 1.72 10.29 -30.28
C ASP A 244 1.74 11.76 -30.70
N PHE A 245 1.83 11.99 -32.04
CA PHE A 245 1.79 13.33 -32.62
C PHE A 245 0.45 13.56 -33.28
N GLU A 246 -0.35 14.41 -32.63
CA GLU A 246 -1.70 14.72 -33.08
C GLU A 246 -1.83 16.10 -33.71
N ASN A 247 -2.95 16.31 -34.39
CA ASN A 247 -3.31 17.54 -35.05
C ASN A 247 -2.20 18.05 -35.99
N SER A 248 -1.45 17.15 -36.61
CA SER A 248 -0.36 17.49 -37.55
C SER A 248 -0.94 17.97 -38.89
N ASP A 249 -0.25 18.94 -39.50
CA ASP A 249 -0.51 19.32 -40.92
C ASP A 249 -0.23 18.06 -41.79
N PRO A 250 -1.13 17.65 -42.67
CA PRO A 250 -0.89 16.56 -43.60
C PRO A 250 0.42 16.71 -44.42
N ALA A 251 0.87 17.93 -44.66
CA ALA A 251 2.14 18.22 -45.31
C ALA A 251 3.36 17.81 -44.48
N LEU A 252 3.20 17.62 -43.16
CA LEU A 252 4.26 17.16 -42.24
C LEU A 252 4.30 15.62 -42.05
N GLN A 253 3.34 14.88 -42.60
CA GLN A 253 3.33 13.43 -42.46
C GLN A 253 4.65 12.75 -42.89
N PRO A 254 5.35 13.16 -43.98
CA PRO A 254 6.65 12.61 -44.32
C PRO A 254 7.72 12.84 -43.24
N GLN A 255 7.68 14.00 -42.54
CA GLN A 255 8.64 14.31 -41.48
C GLN A 255 8.30 13.56 -40.19
N VAL A 256 7.02 13.35 -39.88
CA VAL A 256 6.60 12.47 -38.77
C VAL A 256 7.08 11.04 -39.00
N LEU A 257 6.89 10.50 -40.21
CA LEU A 257 7.36 9.16 -40.58
C LEU A 257 8.89 9.04 -40.53
N ALA A 258 9.61 10.09 -40.98
CA ALA A 258 11.06 10.12 -40.89
C ALA A 258 11.56 10.13 -39.44
N PHE A 259 10.88 10.85 -38.54
CA PHE A 259 11.21 10.82 -37.12
C PHE A 259 10.82 9.47 -36.49
N ALA A 260 9.67 8.89 -36.83
CA ALA A 260 9.28 7.55 -36.40
C ALA A 260 10.31 6.51 -36.81
N GLN A 261 10.87 6.57 -38.04
CA GLN A 261 11.94 5.70 -38.48
C GLN A 261 13.23 5.87 -37.66
N GLN A 262 13.65 7.12 -37.42
CA GLN A 262 14.81 7.40 -36.57
C GLN A 262 14.62 6.86 -35.13
N LEU A 263 13.41 7.00 -34.58
CA LEU A 263 13.05 6.47 -33.26
C LEU A 263 13.07 4.95 -33.25
N HIS A 264 12.47 4.32 -34.26
CA HIS A 264 12.49 2.87 -34.44
C HIS A 264 13.94 2.31 -34.47
N ASP A 265 14.82 2.88 -35.32
CA ASP A 265 16.20 2.42 -35.43
C ASP A 265 16.96 2.60 -34.11
N ALA A 266 16.71 3.73 -33.39
CA ALA A 266 17.31 3.97 -32.11
C ALA A 266 16.85 2.97 -31.04
N MET A 267 15.55 2.63 -30.98
CA MET A 267 15.00 1.65 -30.04
C MET A 267 15.47 0.23 -30.39
N HIS A 268 15.42 -0.16 -31.63
CA HIS A 268 15.89 -1.48 -32.09
C HIS A 268 17.38 -1.70 -31.84
N SER A 269 18.22 -0.67 -31.94
CA SER A 269 19.64 -0.76 -31.56
C SER A 269 19.87 -1.12 -30.09
N MET A 270 18.82 -0.95 -29.24
CA MET A 270 18.81 -1.30 -27.82
C MET A 270 17.99 -2.56 -27.52
N GLY A 271 17.46 -3.26 -28.55
CA GLY A 271 16.56 -4.39 -28.40
C GLY A 271 15.20 -4.00 -27.79
N LYS A 272 14.72 -2.77 -28.08
CA LYS A 272 13.48 -2.17 -27.55
C LYS A 272 12.48 -1.93 -28.69
N LEU A 273 11.21 -1.76 -28.32
CA LEU A 273 10.12 -1.56 -29.28
C LEU A 273 9.87 -0.06 -29.54
N ALA A 274 9.48 0.23 -30.78
CA ALA A 274 8.94 1.52 -31.19
C ALA A 274 7.50 1.35 -31.69
N THR A 275 6.59 2.11 -31.12
CA THR A 275 5.15 2.05 -31.41
C THR A 275 4.60 3.44 -31.69
N GLN A 276 3.41 3.54 -32.30
CA GLN A 276 2.82 4.81 -32.67
C GLN A 276 1.29 4.80 -32.54
N ALA A 277 0.73 5.87 -31.98
CA ALA A 277 -0.70 6.16 -32.03
C ALA A 277 -1.07 6.80 -33.38
N ILE A 278 -2.19 6.40 -33.96
CA ILE A 278 -2.64 6.81 -35.29
C ILE A 278 -4.12 7.20 -35.21
N ALA A 279 -4.45 8.40 -35.70
CA ALA A 279 -5.83 8.86 -35.74
C ALA A 279 -6.70 8.09 -36.76
N ALA A 280 -7.97 7.87 -36.44
CA ALA A 280 -8.93 7.25 -37.35
C ALA A 280 -9.07 8.01 -38.67
N GLY A 281 -8.87 9.34 -38.68
CA GLY A 281 -8.93 10.22 -39.82
C GLY A 281 -7.68 10.27 -40.71
N ASP A 282 -6.57 9.63 -40.30
CA ASP A 282 -5.34 9.63 -41.10
C ASP A 282 -5.48 8.95 -42.46
N THR A 283 -4.63 9.35 -43.42
CA THR A 283 -4.70 8.85 -44.80
C THR A 283 -4.19 7.41 -44.90
N ASP A 284 -4.77 6.62 -45.80
CA ASP A 284 -4.34 5.21 -46.05
C ASP A 284 -2.85 5.07 -46.35
N PRO A 285 -2.23 5.92 -47.18
CA PRO A 285 -0.78 5.86 -47.42
C PRO A 285 0.06 6.08 -46.18
N TYR A 286 -0.37 7.00 -45.29
CA TYR A 286 0.30 7.27 -44.02
C TYR A 286 0.20 6.07 -43.08
N ILE A 287 -1.01 5.51 -42.93
CA ILE A 287 -1.25 4.31 -42.08
C ILE A 287 -0.37 3.14 -42.56
N ARG A 288 -0.31 2.88 -43.87
CA ARG A 288 0.52 1.80 -44.42
C ARG A 288 2.03 1.99 -44.11
N GLN A 289 2.53 3.22 -44.29
CA GLN A 289 3.92 3.54 -44.02
C GLN A 289 4.24 3.47 -42.52
N ALA A 290 3.38 4.02 -41.65
CA ALA A 290 3.53 3.89 -40.21
C ALA A 290 3.52 2.43 -39.76
N GLY A 291 2.65 1.58 -40.37
CA GLY A 291 2.60 0.15 -40.09
C GLY A 291 3.84 -0.60 -40.57
N ALA A 292 4.51 -0.13 -41.62
CA ALA A 292 5.78 -0.71 -42.09
C ALA A 292 6.93 -0.37 -41.11
N ILE A 293 6.98 0.85 -40.59
CA ILE A 293 8.04 1.35 -39.70
C ILE A 293 7.90 0.75 -38.28
N ASN A 294 6.74 0.84 -37.67
CA ASN A 294 6.54 0.57 -36.25
C ASN A 294 6.30 -0.92 -35.93
N ASP A 295 6.68 -1.34 -34.74
CA ASP A 295 6.41 -2.70 -34.23
C ASP A 295 4.92 -2.93 -33.98
N LYS A 296 4.25 -1.94 -33.40
CA LYS A 296 2.80 -1.90 -33.21
C LYS A 296 2.25 -0.51 -33.49
N LEU A 297 1.00 -0.48 -33.91
CA LEU A 297 0.21 0.74 -34.02
C LEU A 297 -0.92 0.69 -33.01
N PHE A 298 -1.27 1.88 -32.50
CA PHE A 298 -2.43 2.12 -31.65
C PHE A 298 -3.45 2.99 -32.43
N PRO A 299 -4.36 2.38 -33.25
CA PRO A 299 -5.43 3.11 -33.87
C PRO A 299 -6.39 3.70 -32.86
N MET A 300 -6.55 5.02 -32.85
CA MET A 300 -7.49 5.79 -32.02
C MET A 300 -8.88 5.72 -32.68
N LEU A 301 -9.69 4.73 -32.29
CA LEU A 301 -11.00 4.47 -32.88
C LEU A 301 -12.14 5.14 -32.10
N PHE A 302 -11.96 6.40 -31.77
CA PHE A 302 -12.90 7.25 -31.05
C PHE A 302 -12.89 8.66 -31.63
N ASP A 303 -13.61 9.63 -31.01
CA ASP A 303 -13.79 10.99 -31.50
C ASP A 303 -14.53 11.07 -32.84
N GLU A 304 -15.50 10.15 -33.08
CA GLU A 304 -16.48 10.29 -34.18
C GLU A 304 -17.21 11.62 -34.01
N HIS A 305 -17.65 11.94 -32.81
CA HIS A 305 -18.03 13.28 -32.38
C HIS A 305 -17.08 13.73 -31.26
N TYR A 306 -16.45 14.84 -31.43
CA TYR A 306 -15.42 15.37 -30.55
C TYR A 306 -15.81 16.70 -29.92
N ALA A 307 -15.09 17.16 -28.94
CA ALA A 307 -15.41 18.38 -28.18
C ALA A 307 -15.64 19.64 -29.05
N GLY A 308 -15.01 19.71 -30.21
CA GLY A 308 -15.16 20.83 -31.18
C GLY A 308 -16.21 20.63 -32.24
N GLY A 309 -16.98 19.52 -32.19
CA GLY A 309 -17.99 19.13 -33.14
C GLY A 309 -19.43 19.23 -32.60
N GLU A 310 -20.37 18.74 -33.39
CA GLU A 310 -21.77 18.58 -32.97
C GLU A 310 -21.94 17.45 -31.94
N PRO A 311 -22.93 17.56 -31.04
CA PRO A 311 -23.24 16.50 -30.09
C PRO A 311 -23.58 15.15 -30.76
N GLY A 312 -22.96 14.06 -30.27
CA GLY A 312 -23.20 12.72 -30.80
C GLY A 312 -22.34 11.64 -30.13
N PRO A 313 -22.47 10.38 -30.59
CA PRO A 313 -21.73 9.27 -30.04
C PRO A 313 -20.22 9.44 -30.25
N ILE A 314 -19.43 9.11 -29.26
CA ILE A 314 -17.97 9.29 -29.30
C ILE A 314 -17.29 8.21 -30.15
N ALA A 315 -17.82 6.98 -30.08
CA ALA A 315 -17.40 5.84 -30.90
C ALA A 315 -18.59 4.93 -31.16
N SER A 316 -19.41 5.29 -32.14
CA SER A 316 -20.51 4.38 -32.49
C SER A 316 -19.97 3.02 -32.95
N GLN A 317 -20.72 1.95 -32.63
CA GLN A 317 -20.33 0.60 -33.01
C GLN A 317 -20.09 0.47 -34.51
N GLY A 318 -20.89 1.17 -35.34
CA GLY A 318 -20.75 1.22 -36.81
C GLY A 318 -19.44 1.88 -37.25
N PHE A 319 -19.13 3.04 -36.65
CA PHE A 319 -17.86 3.74 -36.87
C PHE A 319 -16.68 2.86 -36.47
N TYR A 320 -16.70 2.30 -35.25
CA TYR A 320 -15.61 1.48 -34.75
C TYR A 320 -15.35 0.25 -35.66
N ILE A 321 -16.39 -0.48 -36.07
CA ILE A 321 -16.26 -1.62 -36.97
C ILE A 321 -15.66 -1.18 -38.31
N THR A 322 -16.14 -0.06 -38.87
CA THR A 322 -15.68 0.45 -40.17
C THR A 322 -14.21 0.81 -40.14
N GLN A 323 -13.79 1.56 -39.12
CA GLN A 323 -12.39 1.98 -38.97
C GLN A 323 -11.49 0.79 -38.61
N ALA A 324 -11.90 -0.09 -37.71
CA ALA A 324 -11.12 -1.28 -37.35
C ALA A 324 -10.83 -2.19 -38.55
N ARG A 325 -11.85 -2.39 -39.43
CA ARG A 325 -11.68 -3.13 -40.69
C ARG A 325 -10.73 -2.42 -41.64
N ARG A 326 -10.90 -1.12 -41.82
CA ARG A 326 -10.01 -0.30 -42.66
C ARG A 326 -8.54 -0.44 -42.24
N PHE A 327 -8.24 -0.32 -40.93
CA PHE A 327 -6.89 -0.51 -40.42
C PHE A 327 -6.39 -1.94 -40.63
N ALA A 328 -7.22 -2.95 -40.45
CA ALA A 328 -6.86 -4.37 -40.67
C ALA A 328 -6.59 -4.72 -42.14
N GLU A 329 -7.16 -3.96 -43.09
CA GLU A 329 -6.89 -4.10 -44.54
C GLU A 329 -5.59 -3.39 -44.93
N LEU A 330 -5.20 -2.33 -44.19
CA LEU A 330 -4.02 -1.51 -44.46
C LEU A 330 -2.73 -2.05 -43.80
N VAL A 331 -2.88 -2.65 -42.62
CA VAL A 331 -1.77 -3.11 -41.78
C VAL A 331 -2.11 -4.49 -41.20
N SER A 332 -1.13 -5.35 -41.08
CA SER A 332 -1.34 -6.68 -40.49
C SER A 332 -2.01 -6.57 -39.12
N PRO A 333 -3.13 -7.28 -38.86
CA PRO A 333 -3.82 -7.27 -37.58
C PRO A 333 -2.90 -7.60 -36.38
N ALA A 334 -1.88 -8.43 -36.59
CA ALA A 334 -0.87 -8.74 -35.60
C ALA A 334 -0.01 -7.53 -35.15
N LYS A 335 -0.07 -6.41 -35.87
CA LYS A 335 0.56 -5.13 -35.48
C LYS A 335 -0.41 -4.14 -34.84
N LEU A 336 -1.73 -4.40 -34.86
CA LEU A 336 -2.76 -3.46 -34.41
C LEU A 336 -3.16 -3.73 -32.97
N ILE A 337 -3.08 -2.71 -32.12
CA ILE A 337 -3.65 -2.69 -30.77
C ILE A 337 -4.71 -1.58 -30.78
N PHE A 338 -5.98 -1.96 -30.96
CA PHE A 338 -7.05 -0.98 -31.08
C PHE A 338 -7.29 -0.24 -29.78
N MET A 339 -7.34 1.08 -29.85
CA MET A 339 -7.63 1.92 -28.68
C MET A 339 -9.14 2.00 -28.43
N ILE A 340 -9.44 2.00 -27.16
CA ILE A 340 -10.78 2.13 -26.57
C ILE A 340 -10.80 3.42 -25.77
N GLY A 341 -11.71 4.32 -26.05
CA GLY A 341 -11.91 5.54 -25.27
C GLY A 341 -12.52 5.23 -23.89
N ALA A 342 -12.13 6.02 -22.90
CA ALA A 342 -12.62 5.90 -21.54
C ALA A 342 -13.03 7.27 -20.98
N TYR A 343 -13.90 7.95 -21.69
CA TYR A 343 -14.34 9.32 -21.42
C TYR A 343 -15.69 9.63 -22.06
N GLY A 344 -16.18 10.84 -21.81
CA GLY A 344 -17.39 11.39 -22.41
C GLY A 344 -17.23 12.87 -22.71
N TYR A 345 -18.13 13.41 -23.51
CA TYR A 345 -18.28 14.84 -23.77
C TYR A 345 -19.65 15.34 -23.38
N ASP A 346 -19.69 16.45 -22.64
CA ASP A 346 -20.92 17.17 -22.27
C ASP A 346 -21.00 18.50 -23.03
N TRP A 347 -21.90 18.57 -23.98
CA TRP A 347 -22.25 19.81 -24.69
C TRP A 347 -23.34 20.50 -23.86
N ASN A 348 -22.95 21.51 -23.06
CA ASN A 348 -23.76 22.01 -21.96
C ASN A 348 -24.15 23.50 -22.04
N ASP A 349 -23.96 24.13 -23.17
CA ASP A 349 -24.25 25.58 -23.36
C ASP A 349 -24.47 25.86 -24.83
N ALA A 350 -25.48 26.64 -25.15
CA ALA A 350 -25.75 27.07 -26.52
C ALA A 350 -24.57 27.90 -27.11
N GLU A 351 -23.88 28.68 -26.28
CA GLU A 351 -22.69 29.40 -26.65
C GLU A 351 -21.47 28.47 -26.78
N ALA A 352 -21.33 27.48 -25.90
CA ALA A 352 -20.31 26.44 -25.98
C ALA A 352 -20.53 25.53 -27.20
N VAL A 353 -21.78 25.16 -27.52
CA VAL A 353 -22.13 24.43 -28.75
C VAL A 353 -21.83 25.31 -29.98
N ALA A 354 -22.17 26.61 -29.95
CA ALA A 354 -21.84 27.55 -31.05
C ALA A 354 -20.34 27.77 -31.25
N LEU A 355 -19.55 27.65 -30.15
CA LEU A 355 -18.10 27.68 -30.17
C LEU A 355 -17.47 26.31 -30.38
N HIS A 356 -18.29 25.23 -30.53
CA HIS A 356 -17.88 23.83 -30.66
C HIS A 356 -16.92 23.41 -29.53
N ARG A 357 -17.34 23.60 -28.27
CA ARG A 357 -16.56 23.24 -27.10
C ARG A 357 -17.37 22.45 -26.07
N ALA A 358 -17.23 21.15 -26.07
CA ALA A 358 -17.75 20.29 -25.00
C ALA A 358 -16.76 20.18 -23.83
N GLU A 359 -17.25 19.87 -22.65
CA GLU A 359 -16.45 19.50 -21.49
C GLU A 359 -16.17 18.00 -21.51
N ASN A 360 -14.91 17.62 -21.20
CA ASN A 360 -14.52 16.20 -21.07
C ASN A 360 -14.95 15.67 -19.69
N PHE A 361 -15.56 14.46 -19.68
CA PHE A 361 -16.01 13.74 -18.49
C PHE A 361 -15.36 12.39 -18.42
N ASP A 362 -14.78 12.04 -17.27
CA ASP A 362 -14.47 10.65 -16.95
C ASP A 362 -15.75 9.90 -16.48
N PHE A 363 -15.68 8.56 -16.40
CA PHE A 363 -16.85 7.76 -15.98
C PHE A 363 -17.35 8.14 -14.59
N GLN A 364 -16.46 8.55 -13.68
CA GLN A 364 -16.83 8.99 -12.34
C GLN A 364 -17.68 10.26 -12.39
N GLU A 365 -17.30 11.21 -13.22
CA GLU A 365 -18.02 12.48 -13.39
C GLU A 365 -19.40 12.24 -14.01
N VAL A 366 -19.48 11.31 -14.97
CA VAL A 366 -20.75 10.82 -15.52
C VAL A 366 -21.67 10.24 -14.44
N MET A 367 -21.14 9.35 -13.61
CA MET A 367 -21.93 8.73 -12.52
C MET A 367 -22.26 9.75 -11.43
N ARG A 368 -21.41 10.73 -11.18
CA ARG A 368 -21.71 11.85 -10.29
C ARG A 368 -22.85 12.71 -10.82
N ALA A 369 -22.86 13.00 -12.12
CA ALA A 369 -23.96 13.72 -12.77
C ALA A 369 -25.29 12.93 -12.66
N ALA A 370 -25.25 11.61 -12.85
CA ALA A 370 -26.41 10.73 -12.72
C ALA A 370 -27.01 10.69 -11.29
N ARG A 371 -26.19 10.97 -10.25
CA ARG A 371 -26.63 11.11 -8.84
C ARG A 371 -26.96 12.56 -8.50
N GLY A 372 -26.66 13.48 -9.38
CA GLY A 372 -26.87 14.91 -9.17
C GLY A 372 -28.35 15.29 -9.01
N PRO A 373 -28.63 16.58 -8.80
CA PRO A 373 -29.97 17.07 -8.50
C PRO A 373 -31.03 16.77 -9.51
N ALA A 374 -30.69 16.89 -10.79
CA ALA A 374 -31.58 16.58 -11.87
C ALA A 374 -31.84 15.08 -12.04
N GLN A 375 -30.98 14.23 -11.39
CA GLN A 375 -30.98 12.78 -11.49
C GLN A 375 -31.16 12.29 -12.95
N PRO A 376 -30.38 12.78 -13.92
CA PRO A 376 -30.49 12.33 -15.30
C PRO A 376 -30.21 10.82 -15.35
N ARG A 377 -31.01 10.09 -16.07
CA ARG A 377 -30.82 8.63 -16.24
C ARG A 377 -30.03 8.39 -17.51
N PRO A 378 -28.89 7.69 -17.44
CA PRO A 378 -28.23 7.19 -18.63
C PRO A 378 -29.18 6.34 -19.45
N ARG A 379 -29.20 6.61 -20.75
CA ARG A 379 -29.91 5.84 -21.80
C ARG A 379 -28.86 5.23 -22.71
N PHE A 380 -29.22 4.14 -23.35
CA PHE A 380 -28.37 3.46 -24.30
C PHE A 380 -28.99 3.58 -25.69
N ASP A 381 -28.25 4.18 -26.61
CA ASP A 381 -28.75 4.34 -27.97
C ASP A 381 -28.62 3.02 -28.75
N PRO A 382 -29.74 2.45 -29.27
CA PRO A 382 -29.72 1.14 -29.93
C PRO A 382 -29.05 1.14 -31.31
N VAL A 383 -28.75 2.30 -31.89
CA VAL A 383 -28.12 2.43 -33.20
C VAL A 383 -26.58 2.56 -33.04
N SER A 384 -26.16 3.50 -32.25
CA SER A 384 -24.73 3.72 -31.99
C SER A 384 -24.14 2.73 -31.00
N LEU A 385 -24.96 2.10 -30.15
CA LEU A 385 -24.58 1.27 -28.99
C LEU A 385 -23.67 2.02 -28.02
N ASN A 386 -23.88 3.33 -27.93
CA ASN A 386 -23.22 4.17 -26.92
C ASN A 386 -24.23 4.71 -25.90
N PRO A 387 -23.84 4.85 -24.62
CA PRO A 387 -24.68 5.47 -23.63
C PRO A 387 -24.64 7.01 -23.72
N TYR A 388 -25.76 7.62 -23.34
CA TYR A 388 -25.89 9.08 -23.29
C TYR A 388 -26.85 9.53 -22.19
N MET A 389 -26.77 10.81 -21.82
CA MET A 389 -27.70 11.49 -20.91
C MET A 389 -28.10 12.85 -21.47
N GLN A 390 -29.33 13.26 -21.15
CA GLN A 390 -29.83 14.61 -21.46
C GLN A 390 -30.58 15.15 -20.25
N TRP A 391 -30.32 16.38 -19.87
CA TRP A 391 -31.00 17.05 -18.77
C TRP A 391 -30.86 18.57 -18.87
N THR A 392 -31.79 19.28 -18.21
CA THR A 392 -31.72 20.71 -18.06
C THR A 392 -31.46 21.03 -16.59
N THR A 393 -30.51 21.88 -16.28
CA THR A 393 -30.22 22.36 -14.94
C THR A 393 -31.17 23.46 -14.47
N ALA A 394 -31.14 23.80 -13.18
CA ALA A 394 -32.04 24.79 -12.59
C ALA A 394 -31.83 26.22 -13.11
N ASP A 395 -30.68 26.53 -13.68
CA ASP A 395 -30.34 27.77 -14.39
C ASP A 395 -30.70 27.74 -15.89
N SER A 396 -31.48 26.73 -16.29
CA SER A 396 -31.93 26.50 -17.68
C SER A 396 -30.82 26.15 -18.68
N THR A 397 -29.66 25.64 -18.20
CA THR A 397 -28.63 25.13 -19.10
C THR A 397 -29.01 23.72 -19.55
N ASP A 398 -29.07 23.48 -20.85
CA ASP A 398 -29.29 22.17 -21.43
C ASP A 398 -27.94 21.41 -21.58
N HIS A 399 -27.97 20.16 -21.22
CA HIS A 399 -26.83 19.25 -21.28
C HIS A 399 -27.13 18.06 -22.20
N VAL A 400 -26.19 17.75 -23.06
CA VAL A 400 -26.17 16.54 -23.88
C VAL A 400 -24.83 15.87 -23.69
N LEU A 401 -24.82 14.80 -22.89
CA LEU A 401 -23.62 14.05 -22.55
C LEU A 401 -23.63 12.69 -23.25
N TRP A 402 -22.64 12.45 -24.10
CA TRP A 402 -22.32 11.11 -24.62
C TRP A 402 -21.05 10.61 -23.96
N PHE A 403 -20.99 9.31 -23.67
CA PHE A 403 -19.83 8.74 -22.99
C PHE A 403 -19.60 7.28 -23.37
N LEU A 404 -18.40 6.79 -23.07
CA LEU A 404 -18.02 5.40 -23.28
C LEU A 404 -17.90 4.70 -21.91
N ASP A 405 -18.47 3.51 -21.82
CA ASP A 405 -18.48 2.70 -20.60
C ASP A 405 -17.95 1.29 -20.86
N ALA A 406 -18.02 0.42 -19.87
CA ALA A 406 -17.54 -0.96 -20.00
C ALA A 406 -18.38 -1.80 -20.97
N THR A 407 -19.63 -1.43 -21.27
CA THR A 407 -20.47 -2.15 -22.24
C THR A 407 -20.05 -1.83 -23.65
N THR A 408 -19.77 -0.58 -23.95
CA THR A 408 -19.19 -0.11 -25.20
C THR A 408 -17.81 -0.73 -25.42
N ALA A 409 -16.92 -0.61 -24.41
CA ALA A 409 -15.57 -1.19 -24.47
C ALA A 409 -15.60 -2.71 -24.73
N TYR A 410 -16.54 -3.44 -24.13
CA TYR A 410 -16.71 -4.88 -24.37
C TYR A 410 -17.05 -5.17 -25.82
N ASN A 411 -18.00 -4.42 -26.41
CA ASN A 411 -18.40 -4.58 -27.81
C ASN A 411 -17.22 -4.30 -28.76
N GLU A 412 -16.44 -3.25 -28.49
CA GLU A 412 -15.23 -2.88 -29.24
C GLU A 412 -14.16 -3.97 -29.16
N MET A 413 -13.94 -4.55 -27.97
CA MET A 413 -12.99 -5.66 -27.79
C MET A 413 -13.40 -6.92 -28.58
N LEU A 414 -14.69 -7.19 -28.73
CA LEU A 414 -15.17 -8.29 -29.58
C LEU A 414 -14.82 -8.07 -31.05
N VAL A 415 -14.90 -6.82 -31.55
CA VAL A 415 -14.50 -6.48 -32.92
C VAL A 415 -13.01 -6.72 -33.16
N GLY A 416 -12.15 -6.21 -32.25
CA GLY A 416 -10.72 -6.42 -32.37
C GLY A 416 -10.35 -7.90 -32.34
N LYS A 417 -10.96 -8.68 -31.45
CA LYS A 417 -10.80 -10.13 -31.40
C LYS A 417 -11.22 -10.82 -32.69
N ALA A 418 -12.36 -10.44 -33.29
CA ALA A 418 -12.88 -11.02 -34.52
C ALA A 418 -11.95 -10.73 -35.72
N LEU A 419 -11.25 -9.59 -35.71
CA LEU A 419 -10.30 -9.18 -36.74
C LEU A 419 -8.88 -9.76 -36.50
N GLY A 420 -8.62 -10.45 -35.38
CA GLY A 420 -7.34 -11.00 -35.07
C GLY A 420 -6.29 -9.94 -34.67
N ALA A 421 -6.74 -8.81 -34.10
CA ALA A 421 -5.86 -7.75 -33.62
C ALA A 421 -4.89 -8.25 -32.54
N ALA A 422 -3.72 -7.63 -32.45
CA ALA A 422 -2.71 -7.92 -31.43
C ALA A 422 -3.21 -7.66 -30.00
N GLY A 423 -4.19 -6.78 -29.84
CA GLY A 423 -4.76 -6.46 -28.55
C GLY A 423 -5.60 -5.20 -28.52
N HIS A 424 -5.81 -4.70 -27.30
CA HIS A 424 -6.56 -3.46 -27.04
C HIS A 424 -5.81 -2.57 -26.06
N ALA A 425 -6.02 -1.24 -26.16
CA ALA A 425 -5.45 -0.26 -25.29
C ALA A 425 -6.52 0.69 -24.76
N ILE A 426 -6.47 1.02 -23.47
CA ILE A 426 -7.44 1.90 -22.81
C ILE A 426 -6.88 3.31 -22.76
N TRP A 427 -7.58 4.28 -23.34
CA TRP A 427 -7.28 5.70 -23.24
C TRP A 427 -8.33 6.41 -22.38
N HIS A 428 -8.04 6.80 -21.14
CA HIS A 428 -6.85 6.50 -20.35
C HIS A 428 -7.23 5.74 -19.07
N LEU A 429 -6.23 5.17 -18.41
CA LEU A 429 -6.43 4.54 -17.10
C LEU A 429 -6.98 5.56 -16.09
N GLY A 430 -7.99 5.16 -15.34
CA GLY A 430 -8.66 5.99 -14.35
C GLY A 430 -9.87 6.74 -14.90
N GLY A 431 -9.99 6.90 -16.23
CA GLY A 431 -11.20 7.45 -16.88
C GLY A 431 -12.25 6.38 -17.17
N GLU A 432 -11.85 5.10 -17.22
CA GLU A 432 -12.71 3.98 -17.57
C GLU A 432 -13.79 3.66 -16.52
N ASP A 433 -14.89 3.05 -16.98
CA ASP A 433 -15.81 2.32 -16.10
C ASP A 433 -15.06 1.16 -15.43
N PRO A 434 -14.85 1.18 -14.11
CA PRO A 434 -14.06 0.13 -13.44
C PRO A 434 -14.61 -1.28 -13.60
N SER A 435 -15.86 -1.44 -13.98
CA SER A 435 -16.45 -2.76 -14.26
C SER A 435 -15.89 -3.41 -15.53
N LEU A 436 -15.22 -2.67 -16.41
CA LEU A 436 -14.48 -3.22 -17.55
C LEU A 436 -13.50 -4.31 -17.10
N TRP A 437 -12.86 -4.11 -15.98
CA TRP A 437 -11.91 -5.08 -15.43
C TRP A 437 -12.55 -6.38 -14.96
N ASN A 438 -13.90 -6.43 -14.80
CA ASN A 438 -14.60 -7.67 -14.46
C ASN A 438 -14.66 -8.65 -15.64
N VAL A 439 -14.58 -8.16 -16.89
CA VAL A 439 -14.61 -9.01 -18.09
C VAL A 439 -13.24 -9.36 -18.63
N ILE A 440 -12.18 -8.68 -18.21
CA ILE A 440 -10.81 -8.95 -18.63
C ILE A 440 -10.18 -9.97 -17.67
N LYS A 441 -9.80 -11.14 -18.19
CA LYS A 441 -9.06 -12.16 -17.45
C LYS A 441 -7.59 -11.81 -17.31
N THR A 442 -6.92 -12.44 -16.34
CA THR A 442 -5.48 -12.32 -16.17
C THR A 442 -4.65 -12.92 -17.32
N ASP A 443 -5.27 -13.72 -18.21
CA ASP A 443 -4.66 -14.24 -19.44
C ASP A 443 -4.94 -13.36 -20.68
N GLY A 444 -5.62 -12.21 -20.50
CA GLY A 444 -6.04 -11.29 -21.58
C GLY A 444 -7.32 -11.69 -22.28
N GLY A 445 -7.90 -12.84 -21.94
CA GLY A 445 -9.17 -13.28 -22.51
C GLY A 445 -10.38 -12.52 -21.96
N LEU A 446 -11.50 -12.54 -22.70
CA LEU A 446 -12.75 -11.95 -22.24
C LEU A 446 -13.65 -12.99 -21.58
N LEU A 447 -14.26 -12.60 -20.47
CA LEU A 447 -15.38 -13.30 -19.82
C LEU A 447 -16.70 -12.96 -20.54
N ALA A 448 -17.76 -13.72 -20.22
CA ALA A 448 -19.12 -13.37 -20.64
C ALA A 448 -19.56 -12.02 -20.05
N PRO A 449 -20.42 -11.25 -20.76
CA PRO A 449 -20.81 -9.89 -20.37
C PRO A 449 -21.64 -9.82 -19.09
N ASP A 450 -22.12 -10.95 -18.55
CA ASP A 450 -22.91 -10.97 -17.30
C ASP A 450 -22.17 -10.35 -16.10
N SER A 451 -20.84 -10.41 -16.08
CA SER A 451 -20.04 -9.76 -15.03
C SER A 451 -20.10 -8.24 -15.08
N LEU A 452 -20.50 -7.64 -16.21
CA LEU A 452 -20.76 -6.20 -16.35
C LEU A 452 -22.08 -5.74 -15.71
N ARG A 453 -22.97 -6.66 -15.33
CA ARG A 453 -24.23 -6.30 -14.65
C ARG A 453 -23.98 -5.64 -13.28
N VAL A 454 -22.83 -5.87 -12.69
CA VAL A 454 -22.36 -5.19 -11.47
C VAL A 454 -21.39 -4.08 -11.87
N MET A 455 -21.75 -2.86 -11.55
CA MET A 455 -20.95 -1.68 -11.80
C MET A 455 -20.11 -1.36 -10.55
N ARG A 456 -18.80 -1.30 -10.71
CA ARG A 456 -17.92 -0.93 -9.60
C ARG A 456 -17.92 0.58 -9.39
N PRO A 457 -17.80 1.05 -8.14
CA PRO A 457 -17.58 2.47 -7.89
C PRO A 457 -16.22 2.89 -8.46
N SER A 458 -16.12 4.16 -8.83
CA SER A 458 -14.91 4.77 -9.35
C SER A 458 -13.76 4.76 -8.32
N TYR A 459 -12.57 5.13 -8.77
CA TYR A 459 -11.33 5.04 -7.99
C TYR A 459 -11.17 6.19 -6.98
N ASP A 460 -11.76 7.34 -7.25
CA ASP A 460 -11.58 8.56 -6.48
C ASP A 460 -12.71 8.79 -5.49
N ALA A 461 -12.46 9.63 -4.49
CA ALA A 461 -13.48 10.13 -3.58
C ALA A 461 -14.17 11.37 -4.14
N GLU A 462 -15.43 11.53 -3.81
CA GLU A 462 -16.16 12.79 -4.00
C GLU A 462 -16.10 13.62 -2.73
N PHE A 463 -15.87 14.91 -2.89
CA PHE A 463 -15.79 15.83 -1.77
C PHE A 463 -16.95 16.82 -1.78
N ASP A 464 -17.66 16.91 -0.63
CA ASP A 464 -18.70 17.89 -0.40
C ASP A 464 -18.21 18.96 0.58
N GLY A 465 -18.33 20.24 0.23
CA GLY A 465 -17.91 21.35 1.08
C GLY A 465 -16.41 21.65 0.99
N THR A 466 -15.92 22.47 1.94
CA THR A 466 -14.55 22.97 1.96
C THR A 466 -13.95 22.90 3.36
N GLY A 467 -12.64 22.66 3.45
CA GLY A 467 -11.93 22.64 4.73
C GLY A 467 -11.10 21.38 4.91
N GLU A 468 -10.54 21.25 6.09
CA GLU A 468 -9.57 20.22 6.47
C GLU A 468 -10.11 19.24 7.50
N ILE A 469 -11.41 19.31 7.82
CA ILE A 469 -12.09 18.42 8.74
C ILE A 469 -13.00 17.50 7.92
N LEU A 470 -12.72 16.21 7.96
CA LEU A 470 -13.23 15.20 7.05
C LEU A 470 -14.18 14.22 7.77
N GLN A 471 -15.27 13.87 7.09
CA GLN A 471 -16.16 12.79 7.51
C GLN A 471 -16.69 12.05 6.29
N VAL A 472 -16.58 10.72 6.27
CA VAL A 472 -17.19 9.91 5.20
C VAL A 472 -18.70 9.86 5.42
N THR A 473 -19.44 10.39 4.46
CA THR A 473 -20.92 10.41 4.47
C THR A 473 -21.51 9.24 3.70
N TYR A 474 -20.83 8.80 2.63
CA TYR A 474 -21.21 7.60 1.90
C TYR A 474 -19.98 6.70 1.69
N PHE A 475 -20.19 5.41 1.93
CA PHE A 475 -19.18 4.37 1.66
C PHE A 475 -19.38 3.78 0.27
N PRO A 476 -18.34 3.27 -0.36
CA PRO A 476 -18.44 2.67 -1.67
C PRO A 476 -19.54 1.60 -1.74
N SER A 477 -20.37 1.67 -2.75
CA SER A 477 -21.36 0.63 -3.03
C SER A 477 -21.50 0.38 -4.53
N ASP A 478 -21.55 -0.89 -4.89
CA ASP A 478 -21.73 -1.30 -6.28
C ASP A 478 -23.07 -0.81 -6.84
N GLY A 479 -23.02 -0.39 -8.08
CA GLY A 479 -24.19 -0.15 -8.93
C GLY A 479 -24.68 -1.43 -9.61
N LYS A 480 -25.77 -1.32 -10.34
CA LYS A 480 -26.37 -2.43 -11.08
C LYS A 480 -26.97 -1.94 -12.38
N ARG A 481 -26.75 -2.70 -13.45
CA ARG A 481 -27.38 -2.51 -14.76
C ARG A 481 -27.93 -3.83 -15.31
N ASN A 482 -28.99 -3.74 -16.13
CA ASN A 482 -29.50 -4.85 -16.92
C ASN A 482 -28.93 -4.73 -18.32
N LEU A 483 -28.60 -5.87 -18.92
CA LEU A 483 -27.98 -5.97 -20.25
C LEU A 483 -28.79 -6.94 -21.11
N ALA A 484 -29.00 -6.57 -22.37
CA ALA A 484 -29.40 -7.49 -23.42
C ALA A 484 -28.24 -7.73 -24.37
N VAL A 485 -28.04 -9.01 -24.72
CA VAL A 485 -26.95 -9.45 -25.60
C VAL A 485 -27.53 -10.08 -26.83
N ASP A 486 -27.10 -9.66 -28.00
CA ASP A 486 -27.47 -10.32 -29.23
C ASP A 486 -26.78 -11.70 -29.34
N PRO A 487 -27.53 -12.81 -29.45
CA PRO A 487 -26.96 -14.15 -29.42
C PRO A 487 -26.11 -14.49 -30.64
N VAL A 488 -26.23 -13.72 -31.74
CA VAL A 488 -25.47 -13.96 -32.98
C VAL A 488 -24.13 -13.23 -32.97
N SER A 489 -24.16 -11.93 -32.70
CA SER A 489 -22.92 -11.11 -32.70
C SER A 489 -22.17 -11.16 -31.34
N GLY A 490 -22.91 -11.48 -30.26
CA GLY A 490 -22.39 -11.38 -28.90
C GLY A 490 -22.32 -9.93 -28.37
N PHE A 491 -22.76 -8.94 -29.17
CA PHE A 491 -22.79 -7.54 -28.74
C PHE A 491 -23.86 -7.27 -27.69
N ILE A 492 -23.54 -6.41 -26.76
CA ILE A 492 -24.51 -5.81 -25.85
C ILE A 492 -25.28 -4.75 -26.67
N THR A 493 -26.58 -4.97 -26.83
CA THR A 493 -27.48 -4.14 -27.66
C THR A 493 -28.43 -3.26 -26.84
N SER A 494 -28.49 -3.48 -25.54
CA SER A 494 -29.26 -2.64 -24.62
C SER A 494 -28.65 -2.66 -23.23
N GLU A 495 -28.64 -1.49 -22.62
CA GLU A 495 -28.27 -1.28 -21.23
C GLU A 495 -29.34 -0.46 -20.52
N THR A 496 -29.66 -0.84 -19.29
CA THR A 496 -30.55 -0.06 -18.42
C THR A 496 -29.97 0.02 -17.02
N LEU A 497 -29.61 1.23 -16.59
CA LEU A 497 -29.08 1.48 -15.27
C LEU A 497 -30.17 1.31 -14.22
N VAL A 498 -29.99 0.35 -13.30
CA VAL A 498 -30.89 0.04 -12.19
C VAL A 498 -30.49 0.78 -10.93
N LYS A 499 -29.20 0.76 -10.62
CA LYS A 499 -28.59 1.43 -9.44
C LYS A 499 -27.27 2.06 -9.84
N VAL A 500 -27.11 3.35 -9.54
CA VAL A 500 -25.85 4.08 -9.77
C VAL A 500 -24.80 3.61 -8.75
N PRO A 501 -23.56 3.35 -9.16
CA PRO A 501 -22.46 3.11 -8.22
C PRO A 501 -22.12 4.37 -7.43
N VAL A 502 -21.75 4.20 -6.17
CA VAL A 502 -21.37 5.32 -5.30
C VAL A 502 -19.94 5.10 -4.83
N PRO A 503 -19.02 6.03 -5.02
CA PRO A 503 -17.67 5.98 -4.45
C PRO A 503 -17.69 6.42 -2.98
N TYR A 504 -16.50 6.62 -2.37
CA TYR A 504 -16.44 7.38 -1.13
C TYR A 504 -16.96 8.80 -1.37
N VAL A 505 -17.87 9.28 -0.51
CA VAL A 505 -18.27 10.68 -0.45
C VAL A 505 -17.80 11.22 0.90
N VAL A 506 -16.93 12.21 0.87
CA VAL A 506 -16.30 12.81 2.06
C VAL A 506 -16.81 14.24 2.23
N ALA A 507 -17.54 14.49 3.30
CA ALA A 507 -17.89 15.84 3.70
C ALA A 507 -16.65 16.55 4.28
N ARG A 508 -16.45 17.82 3.87
CA ARG A 508 -15.37 18.68 4.33
C ARG A 508 -15.94 19.91 5.04
N THR A 509 -15.40 20.22 6.20
CA THR A 509 -15.78 21.37 7.00
C THR A 509 -14.55 22.15 7.46
N GLY A 510 -14.78 23.36 8.03
CA GLY A 510 -13.68 24.23 8.49
C GLY A 510 -13.24 25.30 7.48
N GLY A 511 -13.60 25.18 6.21
CA GLY A 511 -13.20 26.12 5.15
C GLY A 511 -14.14 27.33 4.94
N GLN A 512 -15.01 27.65 5.89
CA GLN A 512 -15.93 28.78 5.75
C GLN A 512 -15.17 30.12 5.71
N PRO A 513 -15.70 31.15 5.01
CA PRO A 513 -15.06 32.45 4.90
C PRO A 513 -14.67 33.09 6.25
N ARG A 514 -15.45 32.83 7.32
CA ARG A 514 -15.15 33.29 8.68
C ARG A 514 -13.83 32.76 9.24
N ASN A 515 -13.33 31.64 8.71
CA ASN A 515 -12.10 30.99 9.14
C ASN A 515 -10.87 31.42 8.33
N ARG A 516 -11.01 32.38 7.41
CA ARG A 516 -9.92 32.81 6.52
C ARG A 516 -8.64 33.22 7.24
N HIS A 517 -8.77 33.91 8.38
CA HIS A 517 -7.66 34.35 9.23
C HIS A 517 -7.57 33.58 10.53
N ARG A 518 -8.06 32.34 10.57
CA ARG A 518 -7.98 31.44 11.72
C ARG A 518 -7.06 30.29 11.40
N VAL A 519 -6.17 29.95 12.33
CA VAL A 519 -5.16 28.88 12.19
C VAL A 519 -5.19 27.98 13.39
N ALA A 520 -5.28 26.68 13.18
CA ALA A 520 -5.07 25.70 14.24
C ALA A 520 -3.64 25.13 14.13
N LEU A 521 -2.88 25.27 15.22
CA LEU A 521 -1.62 24.56 15.37
C LEU A 521 -1.93 23.15 15.90
N THR A 522 -1.41 22.14 15.19
CA THR A 522 -1.61 20.73 15.58
C THR A 522 -0.26 20.04 15.76
N PHE A 523 -0.15 19.21 16.80
CA PHE A 523 1.05 18.46 17.12
C PHE A 523 0.74 16.98 17.10
N ASP A 524 1.53 16.20 16.35
CA ASP A 524 1.39 14.76 16.20
C ASP A 524 2.48 14.01 16.98
N ASP A 525 2.26 12.72 17.20
CA ASP A 525 3.17 11.72 17.78
C ASP A 525 3.30 11.76 19.31
N GLY A 526 3.00 12.85 19.98
CA GLY A 526 3.19 13.03 21.41
C GLY A 526 2.35 12.09 22.32
N PRO A 527 2.47 12.29 23.64
CA PRO A 527 3.38 13.21 24.34
C PRO A 527 4.80 12.64 24.52
N ASP A 528 5.81 13.51 24.44
CA ASP A 528 7.21 13.20 24.72
C ASP A 528 7.67 13.89 26.02
N GLY A 529 8.43 13.17 26.87
CA GLY A 529 8.86 13.68 28.18
C GLY A 529 9.84 14.85 28.11
N ARG A 530 10.54 15.04 26.98
CA ARG A 530 11.53 16.10 26.76
C ARG A 530 10.94 17.28 25.98
N TRP A 531 10.19 17.03 24.90
CA TRP A 531 9.81 18.06 23.94
C TRP A 531 8.45 18.67 24.23
N THR A 532 7.43 17.85 24.54
CA THR A 532 6.09 18.33 24.83
C THR A 532 6.02 19.36 25.96
N PRO A 533 6.77 19.24 27.09
CA PRO A 533 6.79 20.27 28.10
C PRO A 533 7.25 21.64 27.62
N GLN A 534 8.27 21.69 26.77
CA GLN A 534 8.83 22.93 26.22
C GLN A 534 7.87 23.59 25.23
N ILE A 535 7.16 22.79 24.43
CA ILE A 535 6.10 23.26 23.53
C ILE A 535 4.96 23.87 24.34
N LEU A 536 4.48 23.18 25.40
CA LEU A 536 3.42 23.69 26.27
C LEU A 536 3.82 25.00 26.97
N ASP A 537 5.07 25.10 27.44
CA ASP A 537 5.58 26.33 28.05
C ASP A 537 5.63 27.49 27.04
N THR A 538 6.01 27.21 25.78
CA THR A 538 5.99 28.21 24.70
C THR A 538 4.58 28.66 24.37
N LEU A 539 3.63 27.73 24.23
CA LEU A 539 2.20 28.04 23.97
C LEU A 539 1.61 28.87 25.11
N ARG A 540 1.91 28.49 26.36
CA ARG A 540 1.43 29.21 27.55
C ARG A 540 1.99 30.63 27.58
N SER A 541 3.27 30.82 27.32
CA SER A 541 3.94 32.14 27.34
C SER A 541 3.34 33.12 26.33
N ARG A 542 2.72 32.61 25.26
CA ARG A 542 2.09 33.40 24.21
C ARG A 542 0.56 33.41 24.26
N GLY A 543 -0.02 32.76 25.29
CA GLY A 543 -1.49 32.68 25.48
C GLY A 543 -2.22 31.92 24.41
N VAL A 544 -1.53 30.99 23.69
CA VAL A 544 -2.05 30.25 22.54
C VAL A 544 -2.45 28.84 22.96
N LYS A 545 -3.51 28.31 22.36
CA LYS A 545 -3.95 26.91 22.51
C LYS A 545 -3.76 26.14 21.20
N ALA A 546 -3.56 24.84 21.31
CA ALA A 546 -3.30 23.95 20.19
C ALA A 546 -4.03 22.60 20.35
N THR A 547 -4.05 21.78 19.31
CA THR A 547 -4.63 20.44 19.32
C THR A 547 -3.51 19.40 19.20
N PHE A 548 -3.48 18.40 20.09
CA PHE A 548 -2.46 17.36 20.14
C PHE A 548 -3.05 16.01 19.73
N PHE A 549 -2.52 15.40 18.68
CA PHE A 549 -2.88 14.05 18.25
C PHE A 549 -1.91 13.05 18.89
N VAL A 550 -2.36 12.37 19.92
CA VAL A 550 -1.48 11.59 20.80
C VAL A 550 -1.42 10.12 20.41
N VAL A 551 -0.23 9.54 20.50
CA VAL A 551 0.06 8.12 20.30
C VAL A 551 -0.07 7.38 21.64
N GLY A 552 -0.84 6.29 21.66
CA GLY A 552 -1.17 5.56 22.88
C GLY A 552 0.06 5.08 23.67
N GLN A 553 1.07 4.52 23.04
CA GLN A 553 2.32 4.10 23.70
C GLN A 553 3.01 5.25 24.41
N ASN A 554 3.00 6.45 23.83
CA ASN A 554 3.58 7.63 24.43
C ASN A 554 2.72 8.16 25.59
N VAL A 555 1.40 8.08 25.46
CA VAL A 555 0.47 8.38 26.56
C VAL A 555 0.66 7.44 27.73
N ASP A 556 0.83 6.13 27.47
CA ASP A 556 0.99 5.13 28.54
C ASP A 556 2.19 5.45 29.45
N THR A 557 3.29 5.88 28.84
CA THR A 557 4.50 6.29 29.56
C THR A 557 4.40 7.69 30.18
N HIS A 558 3.58 8.61 29.64
CA HIS A 558 3.52 10.02 30.02
C HIS A 558 2.09 10.50 30.38
N GLN A 559 1.31 9.70 31.12
CA GLN A 559 -0.09 10.01 31.47
C GLN A 559 -0.25 11.38 32.15
N ARG A 560 0.71 11.79 33.00
CA ARG A 560 0.67 13.12 33.66
C ARG A 560 0.84 14.24 32.64
N LEU A 561 1.55 14.01 31.57
CA LEU A 561 1.77 15.02 30.55
C LEU A 561 0.52 15.16 29.67
N LEU A 562 -0.17 14.06 29.34
CA LEU A 562 -1.49 14.13 28.72
C LEU A 562 -2.50 14.91 29.56
N GLN A 563 -2.53 14.68 30.90
CA GLN A 563 -3.36 15.44 31.80
C GLN A 563 -3.00 16.93 31.76
N ARG A 564 -1.71 17.29 31.76
CA ARG A 564 -1.21 18.66 31.62
C ARG A 564 -1.69 19.34 30.35
N ILE A 565 -1.59 18.64 29.19
CA ILE A 565 -2.10 19.14 27.90
C ILE A 565 -3.57 19.54 28.04
N TYR A 566 -4.40 18.65 28.63
CA TYR A 566 -5.81 18.91 28.80
C TYR A 566 -6.08 20.05 29.76
N ASP A 567 -5.44 20.07 30.94
CA ASP A 567 -5.67 21.07 32.02
C ASP A 567 -5.21 22.48 31.58
N GLU A 568 -4.21 22.61 30.73
CA GLU A 568 -3.78 23.87 30.16
C GLU A 568 -4.72 24.39 29.06
N GLY A 569 -5.81 23.66 28.72
CA GLY A 569 -6.84 24.12 27.79
C GLY A 569 -6.61 23.75 26.34
N HIS A 570 -5.65 22.87 26.07
CA HIS A 570 -5.42 22.31 24.74
C HIS A 570 -6.42 21.20 24.41
N GLU A 571 -6.60 20.88 23.12
CA GLU A 571 -7.38 19.75 22.66
C GLU A 571 -6.53 18.51 22.50
N VAL A 572 -7.15 17.36 22.65
CA VAL A 572 -6.54 16.05 22.40
C VAL A 572 -7.32 15.31 21.32
N GLY A 573 -6.62 14.79 20.35
CA GLY A 573 -7.11 13.88 19.32
C GLY A 573 -6.43 12.53 19.38
N ASN A 574 -6.99 11.54 18.71
CA ASN A 574 -6.49 10.18 18.66
C ASN A 574 -5.53 10.02 17.45
N HIS A 575 -4.32 9.47 17.70
CA HIS A 575 -3.31 9.20 16.66
C HIS A 575 -2.89 7.72 16.63
N THR A 576 -3.82 6.79 16.94
CA THR A 576 -3.60 5.35 17.09
C THR A 576 -2.77 4.98 18.34
N TYR A 577 -2.64 3.68 18.64
CA TYR A 577 -1.93 3.24 19.83
C TYR A 577 -0.42 3.08 19.59
N THR A 578 0.01 2.45 18.48
CA THR A 578 1.43 2.18 18.16
C THR A 578 1.94 2.90 16.92
N HIS A 579 1.19 3.88 16.40
CA HIS A 579 1.54 4.66 15.21
C HIS A 579 1.81 3.82 13.94
N PRO A 580 0.97 2.80 13.60
CA PRO A 580 1.18 2.03 12.39
C PRO A 580 0.67 2.79 11.16
N ASN A 581 1.24 2.48 9.99
CA ASN A 581 0.62 2.86 8.73
C ASN A 581 -0.67 2.05 8.53
N LEU A 582 -1.84 2.70 8.74
CA LEU A 582 -3.14 2.03 8.70
C LEU A 582 -3.52 1.50 7.32
N ALA A 583 -2.92 2.03 6.25
CA ALA A 583 -3.12 1.52 4.89
C ALA A 583 -2.52 0.11 4.69
N LEU A 584 -1.53 -0.26 5.51
CA LEU A 584 -0.85 -1.56 5.45
C LEU A 584 -1.37 -2.54 6.50
N THR A 585 -2.37 -2.16 7.29
CA THR A 585 -2.95 -3.01 8.33
C THR A 585 -4.32 -3.54 7.91
N THR A 586 -4.75 -4.65 8.54
CA THR A 586 -6.12 -5.12 8.35
C THR A 586 -7.12 -4.17 9.04
N GLU A 587 -8.35 -4.10 8.55
CA GLU A 587 -9.41 -3.28 9.17
C GLU A 587 -9.60 -3.60 10.66
N ARG A 588 -9.50 -4.88 11.03
CA ARG A 588 -9.58 -5.32 12.44
C ARG A 588 -8.45 -4.73 13.29
N MET A 589 -7.22 -4.72 12.76
CA MET A 589 -6.07 -4.14 13.46
C MET A 589 -6.21 -2.62 13.54
N SER A 590 -6.62 -1.96 12.46
CA SER A 590 -6.86 -0.51 12.45
C SER A 590 -7.89 -0.10 13.52
N ARG A 591 -8.99 -0.86 13.61
CA ARG A 591 -10.01 -0.65 14.67
C ARG A 591 -9.39 -0.82 16.06
N PHE A 592 -8.64 -1.88 16.27
CA PHE A 592 -7.97 -2.12 17.55
C PHE A 592 -7.03 -0.98 17.93
N GLN A 593 -6.23 -0.47 17.00
CA GLN A 593 -5.32 0.65 17.21
C GLN A 593 -6.05 1.94 17.64
N ILE A 594 -7.15 2.26 16.98
CA ILE A 594 -7.96 3.43 17.31
C ILE A 594 -8.64 3.27 18.69
N ASP A 595 -9.23 2.09 18.95
CA ASP A 595 -9.98 1.83 20.17
C ASP A 595 -9.09 1.71 21.41
N ALA A 596 -7.92 1.10 21.27
CA ALA A 596 -6.96 0.98 22.36
C ALA A 596 -6.51 2.37 22.84
N ASN A 597 -6.14 3.26 21.90
CA ASN A 597 -5.75 4.62 22.25
C ASN A 597 -6.93 5.42 22.85
N ALA A 598 -8.13 5.28 22.27
CA ALA A 598 -9.32 5.91 22.83
C ALA A 598 -9.57 5.49 24.28
N SER A 599 -9.49 4.18 24.57
CA SER A 599 -9.67 3.64 25.92
C SER A 599 -8.65 4.19 26.91
N LEU A 600 -7.41 4.37 26.47
CA LEU A 600 -6.33 4.93 27.29
C LEU A 600 -6.57 6.42 27.57
N ILE A 601 -6.91 7.21 26.54
CA ILE A 601 -7.26 8.63 26.71
C ILE A 601 -8.44 8.79 27.66
N GLU A 602 -9.50 7.97 27.50
CA GLU A 602 -10.66 7.94 28.39
C GLU A 602 -10.26 7.60 29.84
N ALA A 603 -9.36 6.66 30.04
CA ALA A 603 -8.89 6.25 31.36
C ALA A 603 -8.12 7.36 32.08
N VAL A 604 -7.35 8.17 31.34
CA VAL A 604 -6.53 9.25 31.87
C VAL A 604 -7.35 10.52 32.09
N LEU A 605 -8.07 10.98 31.04
CA LEU A 605 -8.75 12.28 31.04
C LEU A 605 -10.20 12.25 31.57
N ASN A 606 -10.81 11.07 31.66
CA ASN A 606 -12.27 10.91 31.88
C ASN A 606 -13.10 11.66 30.81
N ARG A 607 -12.56 11.74 29.60
CA ARG A 607 -13.13 12.42 28.42
C ARG A 607 -13.04 11.53 27.20
N ARG A 608 -14.00 11.65 26.29
CA ARG A 608 -13.87 11.11 24.92
C ARG A 608 -13.17 12.14 24.05
N VAL A 609 -12.65 11.69 22.91
CA VAL A 609 -12.10 12.58 21.89
C VAL A 609 -12.79 12.29 20.56
N ALA A 610 -13.23 13.34 19.88
CA ALA A 610 -13.94 13.22 18.60
C ALA A 610 -13.02 13.36 17.38
N PHE A 611 -11.80 13.87 17.57
CA PHE A 611 -10.85 14.08 16.48
C PHE A 611 -9.89 12.91 16.38
N PHE A 612 -9.59 12.57 15.12
CA PHE A 612 -8.64 11.53 14.75
C PHE A 612 -7.74 12.04 13.62
N ARG A 613 -6.48 11.69 13.65
CA ARG A 613 -5.58 11.84 12.51
C ARG A 613 -4.89 10.51 12.24
N PRO A 614 -4.95 9.96 11.02
CA PRO A 614 -4.25 8.73 10.69
C PRO A 614 -2.74 9.00 10.59
N PRO A 615 -1.88 8.13 11.17
CA PRO A 615 -0.44 8.20 10.96
C PRO A 615 -0.08 8.17 9.47
N TYR A 616 0.93 8.95 9.06
CA TYR A 616 1.47 9.07 7.70
C TYR A 616 0.57 9.73 6.65
N PHE A 617 -0.76 9.75 6.84
CA PHE A 617 -1.73 10.25 5.87
C PHE A 617 -2.59 11.36 6.49
N GLY A 618 -2.06 12.56 6.46
CA GLY A 618 -2.76 13.75 6.95
C GLY A 618 -3.41 14.61 5.86
N ASP A 619 -3.55 14.11 4.62
CA ASP A 619 -4.09 14.89 3.51
C ASP A 619 -5.57 15.27 3.75
N ALA A 620 -5.91 16.53 3.50
CA ALA A 620 -7.28 17.03 3.55
C ALA A 620 -8.10 16.69 2.29
N GLU A 621 -7.46 16.11 1.27
CA GLU A 621 -8.08 15.64 0.04
C GLU A 621 -7.62 14.20 -0.29
N PRO A 622 -7.91 13.22 0.59
CA PRO A 622 -7.50 11.84 0.37
C PRO A 622 -8.13 11.31 -0.93
N SER A 623 -7.31 10.77 -1.83
CA SER A 623 -7.75 10.27 -3.13
C SER A 623 -7.41 8.80 -3.37
N THR A 624 -6.50 8.24 -2.58
CA THR A 624 -6.10 6.83 -2.68
C THR A 624 -6.81 5.97 -1.64
N ASP A 625 -6.96 4.67 -1.92
CA ASP A 625 -7.48 3.72 -0.92
C ASP A 625 -6.67 3.73 0.37
N ALA A 626 -5.36 3.94 0.27
CA ALA A 626 -4.47 4.03 1.42
C ALA A 626 -4.84 5.17 2.38
N GLU A 627 -5.31 6.29 1.84
CA GLU A 627 -5.75 7.46 2.60
C GLU A 627 -7.22 7.35 3.04
N LEU A 628 -8.09 6.86 2.14
CA LEU A 628 -9.53 6.79 2.35
C LEU A 628 -9.96 5.71 3.35
N VAL A 629 -9.28 4.56 3.36
CA VAL A 629 -9.64 3.45 4.26
C VAL A 629 -9.52 3.86 5.73
N PRO A 630 -8.42 4.49 6.19
CA PRO A 630 -8.33 5.00 7.57
C PRO A 630 -9.41 6.01 7.92
N VAL A 631 -9.71 6.96 7.02
CA VAL A 631 -10.77 7.97 7.19
C VAL A 631 -12.13 7.30 7.32
N GLY A 632 -12.40 6.29 6.47
CA GLY A 632 -13.64 5.50 6.52
C GLY A 632 -13.81 4.72 7.82
N ILE A 633 -12.75 4.08 8.31
CA ILE A 633 -12.76 3.36 9.59
C ILE A 633 -13.04 4.33 10.74
N ALA A 634 -12.40 5.49 10.75
CA ALA A 634 -12.62 6.54 11.76
C ALA A 634 -14.07 7.06 11.71
N SER A 635 -14.59 7.34 10.50
CA SER A 635 -15.97 7.86 10.34
C SER A 635 -17.04 6.86 10.82
N ARG A 636 -16.87 5.54 10.61
CA ARG A 636 -17.77 4.50 11.16
C ARG A 636 -17.76 4.45 12.69
N ARG A 637 -16.80 5.11 13.33
CA ARG A 637 -16.65 5.24 14.79
C ARG A 637 -16.98 6.65 15.27
N ASN A 638 -17.64 7.44 14.43
CA ASN A 638 -18.01 8.84 14.69
C ASN A 638 -16.84 9.78 14.95
N TYR A 639 -15.62 9.40 14.51
CA TYR A 639 -14.50 10.33 14.51
C TYR A 639 -14.58 11.26 13.32
N TRP A 640 -14.17 12.49 13.52
CA TRP A 640 -13.83 13.41 12.46
C TRP A 640 -12.33 13.34 12.21
N THR A 641 -11.97 13.05 10.98
CA THR A 641 -10.56 13.01 10.59
C THR A 641 -10.08 14.42 10.31
N ILE A 642 -8.97 14.81 10.94
CA ILE A 642 -8.38 16.12 10.77
C ILE A 642 -7.25 16.00 9.77
N GLY A 643 -7.51 16.46 8.54
CA GLY A 643 -6.51 16.61 7.50
C GLY A 643 -5.77 17.94 7.62
N LEU A 644 -4.86 18.18 6.69
CA LEU A 644 -4.05 19.40 6.61
C LEU A 644 -3.67 19.72 5.16
N HIS A 645 -3.41 21.01 4.92
CA HIS A 645 -2.76 21.51 3.72
C HIS A 645 -1.42 22.21 4.02
N VAL A 646 -1.10 22.41 5.29
CA VAL A 646 0.11 23.09 5.72
C VAL A 646 0.98 22.14 6.56
N ASP A 647 1.85 21.38 5.88
CA ASP A 647 2.91 20.60 6.51
C ASP A 647 4.11 21.50 6.74
N SER A 648 4.60 21.60 7.96
CA SER A 648 5.80 22.38 8.33
C SER A 648 7.10 21.73 7.89
N GLU A 649 7.09 20.42 7.61
CA GLU A 649 8.26 19.56 7.36
C GLU A 649 9.25 19.53 8.53
N ASP A 650 8.81 19.80 9.76
CA ASP A 650 9.63 19.77 10.98
C ASP A 650 10.15 18.37 11.32
N TRP A 651 9.44 17.33 10.84
CA TRP A 651 9.84 15.93 10.97
C TRP A 651 11.13 15.57 10.19
N LYS A 652 11.54 16.43 9.22
CA LYS A 652 12.82 16.31 8.48
C LYS A 652 14.00 16.95 9.22
N GLU A 653 13.82 17.33 10.47
CA GLU A 653 14.82 18.08 11.27
C GLU A 653 15.25 19.40 10.60
N SER A 654 14.35 20.02 9.86
CA SER A 654 14.60 21.28 9.16
C SER A 654 14.98 22.38 10.15
N PRO A 655 15.87 23.34 9.76
CA PRO A 655 16.22 24.46 10.62
C PRO A 655 14.98 25.30 11.01
N PRO A 656 14.96 25.93 12.20
CA PRO A 656 13.81 26.66 12.71
C PRO A 656 13.26 27.72 11.73
N ASP A 657 14.12 28.51 11.10
CA ASP A 657 13.71 29.53 10.12
C ASP A 657 13.08 28.90 8.87
N SER A 658 13.55 27.71 8.46
CA SER A 658 12.97 26.96 7.35
C SER A 658 11.57 26.45 7.67
N ILE A 659 11.35 25.96 8.90
CA ILE A 659 10.03 25.53 9.40
C ILE A 659 9.05 26.71 9.33
N VAL A 660 9.43 27.86 9.89
CA VAL A 660 8.62 29.09 9.85
C VAL A 660 8.32 29.51 8.43
N ALA A 661 9.35 29.62 7.57
CA ALA A 661 9.21 30.02 6.17
C ALA A 661 8.30 29.05 5.38
N MET A 662 8.39 27.76 5.64
CA MET A 662 7.57 26.73 4.99
C MET A 662 6.09 26.92 5.33
N VAL A 663 5.76 27.03 6.61
CA VAL A 663 4.38 27.27 7.06
C VAL A 663 3.85 28.56 6.46
N LEU A 664 4.60 29.66 6.55
CA LEU A 664 4.17 30.94 6.03
C LEU A 664 4.00 30.96 4.51
N ARG A 665 4.83 30.24 3.77
CA ARG A 665 4.73 30.08 2.32
C ARG A 665 3.51 29.23 1.93
N ARG A 666 3.30 28.09 2.60
CA ARG A 666 2.17 27.20 2.30
C ARG A 666 0.83 27.80 2.71
N ARG A 667 0.85 28.70 3.70
CA ARG A 667 -0.32 29.45 4.13
C ARG A 667 -0.56 30.75 3.33
N VAL A 668 0.15 31.00 2.23
CA VAL A 668 -0.14 32.20 1.40
C VAL A 668 -1.60 32.16 0.98
N LEU A 669 -2.36 33.12 1.50
CA LEU A 669 -3.73 33.35 1.07
C LEU A 669 -3.68 33.83 -0.39
N PRO A 670 -4.42 33.21 -1.30
CA PRO A 670 -4.40 33.62 -2.70
C PRO A 670 -4.84 35.07 -2.84
N ASN A 671 -4.09 35.87 -3.62
CA ASN A 671 -4.52 37.19 -4.01
C ASN A 671 -5.81 37.09 -4.81
N ALA A 672 -6.65 38.11 -4.73
CA ALA A 672 -8.00 38.18 -5.29
C ALA A 672 -8.13 37.86 -6.80
N ILE A 673 -7.02 37.68 -7.51
CA ILE A 673 -6.97 37.39 -8.96
C ILE A 673 -7.20 35.90 -9.26
N ASN A 674 -7.05 35.00 -8.26
CA ASN A 674 -7.22 33.56 -8.46
C ASN A 674 -8.38 33.03 -7.61
N VAL A 675 -9.60 33.19 -8.09
CA VAL A 675 -10.86 32.77 -7.44
C VAL A 675 -10.83 31.27 -7.08
N LEU A 676 -10.13 30.45 -7.87
CA LEU A 676 -10.01 29.01 -7.68
C LEU A 676 -9.09 28.63 -6.50
N ALA A 677 -8.07 29.43 -6.22
CA ALA A 677 -7.16 29.21 -5.08
C ALA A 677 -7.72 29.75 -3.74
N GLN A 678 -8.81 30.52 -3.76
CA GLN A 678 -9.47 31.02 -2.54
C GLN A 678 -10.23 29.94 -1.77
N ASP A 679 -10.54 28.80 -2.41
CA ASP A 679 -11.36 27.75 -1.81
C ASP A 679 -10.58 26.70 -1.01
N LEU A 680 -9.24 26.74 -1.04
CA LEU A 680 -8.44 25.85 -0.21
C LEU A 680 -8.30 26.45 1.17
N ALA A 681 -9.01 25.87 2.12
CA ALA A 681 -8.73 26.12 3.51
C ALA A 681 -7.29 25.67 3.83
N ARG A 682 -6.49 26.57 4.36
CA ARG A 682 -5.10 26.31 4.81
C ARG A 682 -4.99 26.71 6.27
N ASN A 683 -5.88 26.15 7.07
CA ASN A 683 -6.13 26.58 8.43
C ASN A 683 -5.50 25.63 9.46
N VAL A 684 -5.12 24.41 9.06
CA VAL A 684 -4.52 23.40 9.92
C VAL A 684 -3.04 23.28 9.59
N VAL A 685 -2.19 23.53 10.59
CA VAL A 685 -0.72 23.43 10.50
C VAL A 685 -0.27 22.17 11.23
N LEU A 686 0.48 21.32 10.54
CA LEU A 686 1.13 20.14 11.11
C LEU A 686 2.47 20.49 11.70
N LEU A 687 2.65 20.11 12.95
CA LEU A 687 3.90 20.09 13.70
C LEU A 687 3.98 18.77 14.46
N HIS A 688 5.14 18.44 15.04
CA HIS A 688 5.30 17.23 15.84
C HIS A 688 5.92 17.57 17.20
N ASP A 689 5.43 16.91 18.26
CA ASP A 689 5.98 17.05 19.62
C ASP A 689 6.70 15.77 20.11
N ALA A 690 6.78 14.74 19.22
CA ALA A 690 7.50 13.50 19.45
C ALA A 690 8.00 12.88 18.13
N GLY A 691 8.38 11.60 18.13
CA GLY A 691 8.79 10.87 16.92
C GLY A 691 10.21 11.23 16.42
N GLY A 692 11.11 11.75 17.28
CA GLY A 692 12.49 12.10 16.94
C GLY A 692 13.00 13.30 17.69
N ASP A 693 14.10 13.90 17.22
CA ASP A 693 14.60 15.17 17.76
C ASP A 693 13.69 16.33 17.31
N ARG A 694 13.08 17.03 18.29
CA ARG A 694 12.15 18.16 18.06
C ARG A 694 12.71 19.48 18.56
N HIS A 695 14.04 19.55 18.74
CA HIS A 695 14.72 20.79 19.15
C HIS A 695 14.37 21.95 18.21
N ASN A 696 14.42 21.70 16.90
CA ASN A 696 14.10 22.70 15.88
C ASN A 696 12.62 23.11 15.88
N THR A 697 11.70 22.17 16.11
CA THR A 697 10.27 22.47 16.27
C THR A 697 10.03 23.39 17.47
N VAL A 698 10.64 23.07 18.62
CA VAL A 698 10.55 23.90 19.82
C VAL A 698 11.11 25.30 19.55
N ALA A 699 12.27 25.41 18.91
CA ALA A 699 12.89 26.70 18.60
C ALA A 699 12.08 27.51 17.58
N ALA A 700 11.43 26.86 16.60
CA ALA A 700 10.61 27.50 15.56
C ALA A 700 9.26 28.00 16.08
N LEU A 701 8.70 27.37 17.13
CA LEU A 701 7.31 27.58 17.53
C LEU A 701 7.01 29.01 17.94
N GLY A 702 7.89 29.63 18.73
CA GLY A 702 7.74 31.02 19.16
C GLY A 702 7.72 32.01 17.97
N PRO A 703 8.77 32.04 17.14
CA PRO A 703 8.81 32.85 15.92
C PRO A 703 7.64 32.59 14.96
N LEU A 704 7.17 31.33 14.86
CA LEU A 704 6.02 30.99 14.03
C LEU A 704 4.73 31.66 14.53
N ILE A 705 4.43 31.54 15.83
CA ILE A 705 3.27 32.18 16.47
C ILE A 705 3.32 33.70 16.23
N ASP A 706 4.47 34.33 16.52
CA ASP A 706 4.67 35.77 16.35
C ASP A 706 4.45 36.21 14.88
N SER A 707 4.95 35.41 13.92
CA SER A 707 4.79 35.68 12.49
C SER A 707 3.34 35.53 12.00
N LEU A 708 2.61 34.55 12.51
CA LEU A 708 1.18 34.37 12.19
C LEU A 708 0.36 35.54 12.72
N HIS A 709 0.59 35.96 13.96
CA HIS A 709 -0.06 37.13 14.54
C HIS A 709 0.26 38.43 13.76
N ALA A 710 1.51 38.62 13.35
CA ALA A 710 1.91 39.75 12.55
C ALA A 710 1.21 39.81 11.16
N ARG A 711 0.74 38.67 10.64
CA ARG A 711 -0.07 38.59 9.42
C ARG A 711 -1.57 38.80 9.65
N GLY A 712 -1.98 38.99 10.89
CA GLY A 712 -3.38 39.13 11.28
C GLY A 712 -4.11 37.80 11.45
N ASP A 713 -3.39 36.68 11.53
CA ASP A 713 -3.97 35.37 11.82
C ASP A 713 -4.27 35.24 13.32
N THR A 714 -5.41 34.64 13.64
CA THR A 714 -5.79 34.25 15.02
C THR A 714 -5.59 32.75 15.18
N ILE A 715 -4.79 32.36 16.16
CA ILE A 715 -4.58 30.95 16.47
C ILE A 715 -5.75 30.45 17.32
N VAL A 716 -6.38 29.38 16.86
CA VAL A 716 -7.60 28.78 17.42
C VAL A 716 -7.46 27.25 17.55
N LEU A 717 -8.38 26.64 18.27
CA LEU A 717 -8.52 25.19 18.35
C LEU A 717 -9.17 24.61 17.08
N VAL A 718 -8.94 23.33 16.80
CA VAL A 718 -9.60 22.64 15.66
C VAL A 718 -11.11 22.65 15.84
N SER A 719 -11.62 22.48 17.07
CA SER A 719 -13.07 22.57 17.36
C SER A 719 -13.67 23.90 16.92
N GLU A 720 -12.95 24.99 17.14
CA GLU A 720 -13.41 26.32 16.73
C GLU A 720 -13.45 26.48 15.19
N LEU A 721 -12.52 25.88 14.45
CA LEU A 721 -12.61 25.80 12.99
C LEU A 721 -13.84 24.99 12.55
N ALA A 722 -14.16 23.94 13.28
CA ALA A 722 -15.36 23.12 13.06
C ALA A 722 -16.65 23.86 13.45
N GLY A 723 -16.56 24.92 14.23
CA GLY A 723 -17.71 25.67 14.75
C GLY A 723 -18.43 25.00 15.92
N ILE A 724 -17.70 24.19 16.67
CA ILE A 724 -18.14 23.50 17.91
C ILE A 724 -17.27 23.97 19.09
N THR A 725 -17.67 23.65 20.29
CA THR A 725 -16.87 23.95 21.49
C THR A 725 -15.83 22.84 21.72
N ARG A 726 -14.81 23.15 22.52
CA ARG A 726 -13.83 22.15 22.99
C ARG A 726 -14.52 21.02 23.78
N ASP A 727 -15.55 21.34 24.59
CA ASP A 727 -16.30 20.33 25.33
C ASP A 727 -17.16 19.43 24.42
N ASP A 728 -17.63 19.92 23.26
CA ASP A 728 -18.28 19.09 22.27
C ASP A 728 -17.26 18.14 21.60
N ALA A 729 -16.04 18.62 21.32
CA ALA A 729 -14.94 17.80 20.76
C ALA A 729 -14.39 16.80 21.79
N MET A 730 -14.49 17.14 23.08
CA MET A 730 -13.99 16.31 24.19
C MET A 730 -15.05 16.14 25.29
N PRO A 731 -16.22 15.53 24.98
CA PRO A 731 -17.30 15.44 25.97
C PRO A 731 -16.92 14.53 27.14
N PRO A 732 -17.50 14.80 28.35
CA PRO A 732 -17.30 13.94 29.48
C PRO A 732 -17.82 12.53 29.21
N LEU A 733 -17.22 11.55 29.85
CA LEU A 733 -17.75 10.19 29.82
C LEU A 733 -19.13 10.11 30.49
N PRO A 734 -20.02 9.24 29.98
CA PRO A 734 -21.25 8.94 30.72
C PRO A 734 -20.93 8.47 32.12
N PRO A 735 -21.82 8.71 33.11
CA PRO A 735 -21.65 8.20 34.45
C PRO A 735 -21.43 6.67 34.41
N ALA A 736 -20.23 6.27 34.75
CA ALA A 736 -19.89 4.85 34.88
C ALA A 736 -19.63 4.53 36.35
N SER A 737 -19.86 3.26 36.75
CA SER A 737 -19.57 2.86 38.12
C SER A 737 -18.08 3.06 38.42
N GLU A 738 -17.76 3.43 39.66
CA GLU A 738 -16.35 3.56 40.10
C GLU A 738 -15.55 2.29 39.84
N ALA A 739 -16.17 1.13 39.97
CA ALA A 739 -15.55 -0.16 39.67
C ALA A 739 -15.13 -0.27 38.21
N THR A 740 -15.94 0.21 37.26
CA THR A 740 -15.62 0.19 35.82
C THR A 740 -14.43 1.13 35.51
N ARG A 741 -14.38 2.31 36.16
CA ARG A 741 -13.26 3.24 36.01
C ARG A 741 -11.97 2.66 36.57
N LEU A 742 -12.05 2.05 37.76
CA LEU A 742 -10.90 1.42 38.41
C LEU A 742 -10.36 0.23 37.58
N LEU A 743 -11.26 -0.58 37.02
CA LEU A 743 -10.89 -1.72 36.14
C LEU A 743 -10.19 -1.26 34.85
N ARG A 744 -10.70 -0.21 34.19
CA ARG A 744 -10.05 0.37 33.01
C ARG A 744 -8.64 0.87 33.33
N ARG A 745 -8.51 1.65 34.41
CA ARG A 745 -7.22 2.22 34.83
C ARG A 745 -6.24 1.14 35.30
N ALA A 746 -6.70 0.13 36.02
CA ALA A 746 -5.88 -1.00 36.45
C ALA A 746 -5.42 -1.86 35.27
N GLY A 747 -6.27 -2.06 34.27
CA GLY A 747 -5.92 -2.81 33.06
C GLY A 747 -4.76 -2.19 32.27
N TRP A 748 -4.80 -0.87 32.09
CA TRP A 748 -3.72 -0.15 31.38
C TRP A 748 -2.42 -0.09 32.20
N LEU A 749 -2.51 0.17 33.52
CA LEU A 749 -1.36 0.12 34.42
C LEU A 749 -0.69 -1.27 34.42
N MET A 750 -1.48 -2.34 34.35
CA MET A 750 -0.95 -3.71 34.25
C MET A 750 -0.27 -3.99 32.91
N LEU A 751 -0.85 -3.51 31.79
CA LEU A 751 -0.22 -3.68 30.47
C LEU A 751 1.17 -3.04 30.41
N GLY A 752 1.32 -1.80 30.84
CA GLY A 752 2.61 -1.11 30.88
C GLY A 752 3.61 -1.78 31.84
N THR A 753 3.15 -2.27 33.03
CA THR A 753 4.01 -3.01 33.97
C THR A 753 4.44 -4.36 33.44
N VAL A 754 3.57 -5.10 32.72
CA VAL A 754 3.90 -6.38 32.10
C VAL A 754 4.90 -6.18 30.96
N GLU A 755 4.72 -5.16 30.14
CA GLU A 755 5.65 -4.83 29.05
C GLU A 755 7.03 -4.49 29.62
N THR A 756 7.11 -3.62 30.59
CA THR A 756 8.36 -3.23 31.26
C THR A 756 9.05 -4.42 31.95
N ALA A 757 8.28 -5.23 32.66
CA ALA A 757 8.78 -6.45 33.32
C ALA A 757 9.29 -7.47 32.31
N SER A 758 8.57 -7.68 31.21
CA SER A 758 8.98 -8.58 30.12
C SER A 758 10.27 -8.12 29.46
N PHE A 759 10.40 -6.83 29.19
CA PHE A 759 11.63 -6.23 28.67
C PHE A 759 12.83 -6.48 29.60
N TRP A 760 12.66 -6.25 30.89
CA TRP A 760 13.75 -6.48 31.86
C TRP A 760 14.09 -7.96 32.03
N ILE A 761 13.08 -8.85 32.09
CA ILE A 761 13.28 -10.30 32.17
C ILE A 761 14.05 -10.78 30.93
N PHE A 762 13.66 -10.34 29.75
CA PHE A 762 14.36 -10.69 28.51
C PHE A 762 15.80 -10.13 28.50
N SER A 763 15.97 -8.89 28.83
CA SER A 763 17.30 -8.24 28.88
C SER A 763 18.25 -8.93 29.88
N ILE A 764 17.75 -9.28 31.06
CA ILE A 764 18.50 -10.03 32.08
C ILE A 764 18.85 -11.42 31.56
N ALA A 765 17.91 -12.12 30.93
CA ALA A 765 18.15 -13.46 30.36
C ALA A 765 19.24 -13.43 29.27
N VAL A 766 19.22 -12.42 28.41
CA VAL A 766 20.26 -12.22 27.38
C VAL A 766 21.61 -11.94 28.01
N VAL A 767 21.68 -11.04 28.98
CA VAL A 767 22.94 -10.71 29.69
C VAL A 767 23.51 -11.93 30.41
N LEU A 768 22.66 -12.69 31.12
CA LEU A 768 23.09 -13.91 31.81
C LEU A 768 23.52 -15.00 30.81
N GLY A 769 22.85 -15.11 29.68
CA GLY A 769 23.23 -16.04 28.60
C GLY A 769 24.58 -15.71 28.00
N LEU A 770 24.84 -14.43 27.71
CA LEU A 770 26.14 -13.95 27.23
C LEU A 770 27.24 -14.13 28.29
N ALA A 771 26.97 -13.79 29.54
CA ALA A 771 27.91 -14.02 30.65
C ALA A 771 28.27 -15.50 30.81
N ARG A 772 27.29 -16.40 30.72
CA ARG A 772 27.53 -17.86 30.72
C ARG A 772 28.44 -18.28 29.56
N LEU A 773 28.18 -17.81 28.34
CA LEU A 773 29.01 -18.14 27.17
C LEU A 773 30.45 -17.64 27.36
N LEU A 774 30.61 -16.42 27.87
CA LEU A 774 31.96 -15.86 28.19
C LEU A 774 32.69 -16.68 29.26
N ILE A 775 32.00 -17.04 30.35
CA ILE A 775 32.59 -17.85 31.44
C ILE A 775 32.99 -19.23 30.91
N VAL A 776 32.11 -19.92 30.18
CA VAL A 776 32.42 -21.24 29.61
C VAL A 776 33.57 -21.13 28.60
N GLY A 777 33.57 -20.11 27.75
CA GLY A 777 34.68 -19.84 26.81
C GLY A 777 36.00 -19.58 27.53
N LEU A 778 36.00 -18.79 28.60
CA LEU A 778 37.18 -18.52 29.41
C LEU A 778 37.68 -19.80 30.08
N LEU A 779 36.77 -20.58 30.69
CA LEU A 779 37.14 -21.84 31.33
C LEU A 779 37.69 -22.85 30.31
N ALA A 780 37.14 -22.92 29.11
CA ALA A 780 37.66 -23.76 28.03
C ALA A 780 39.09 -23.35 27.61
N ILE A 781 39.32 -22.01 27.52
CA ILE A 781 40.67 -21.48 27.22
C ILE A 781 41.63 -21.85 28.34
N VAL A 782 41.24 -21.63 29.62
CA VAL A 782 42.08 -21.98 30.80
C VAL A 782 42.38 -23.48 30.80
N GLN A 783 41.35 -24.32 30.59
CA GLN A 783 41.54 -25.76 30.50
C GLN A 783 42.51 -26.16 29.37
N ARG A 784 42.39 -25.52 28.20
CA ARG A 784 43.29 -25.78 27.06
C ARG A 784 44.75 -25.37 27.37
N LEU A 785 44.95 -24.27 28.09
CA LEU A 785 46.29 -23.82 28.51
C LEU A 785 46.88 -24.75 29.55
N TRP A 786 46.06 -25.27 30.48
CA TRP A 786 46.55 -26.18 31.53
C TRP A 786 46.82 -27.59 30.99
N ARG A 787 46.02 -28.10 30.04
CA ARG A 787 46.28 -29.38 29.38
C ARG A 787 47.55 -29.46 28.56
N HIS A 788 48.17 -28.38 28.27
CA HIS A 788 49.46 -28.37 27.55
C HIS A 788 50.66 -28.75 28.43
N GLN A 789 50.49 -28.90 29.78
CA GLN A 789 51.56 -29.24 30.70
C GLN A 789 51.63 -30.71 31.10
N ASP A 790 50.57 -31.53 30.88
CA ASP A 790 50.54 -32.93 31.30
C ASP A 790 50.28 -33.91 30.12
N ARG A 791 51.20 -33.86 29.13
CA ARG A 791 51.27 -34.96 28.17
C ARG A 791 52.35 -35.96 28.68
N GLY A 792 51.98 -36.74 29.69
CA GLY A 792 52.66 -38.00 29.95
C GLY A 792 52.47 -38.96 28.77
N ALA A 793 53.39 -39.91 28.54
CA ALA A 793 53.29 -40.88 27.46
C ALA A 793 51.93 -41.59 27.52
N PRO A 794 51.25 -41.84 26.37
CA PRO A 794 49.95 -42.42 26.34
C PRO A 794 49.98 -43.86 26.89
N VAL A 795 49.47 -44.04 28.09
CA VAL A 795 49.11 -45.39 28.55
C VAL A 795 47.77 -45.70 27.85
N SER A 796 47.72 -46.75 27.03
CA SER A 796 46.53 -47.13 26.31
C SER A 796 45.46 -47.64 27.30
N TYR A 797 44.56 -46.78 27.71
CA TYR A 797 43.39 -47.17 28.50
C TYR A 797 42.29 -47.71 27.55
N THR A 798 42.06 -49.00 27.59
CA THR A 798 41.14 -49.74 26.69
C THR A 798 40.15 -50.59 27.48
N PRO A 799 39.26 -49.99 28.29
CA PRO A 799 38.22 -50.74 29.01
C PRO A 799 37.22 -51.38 28.06
N GLY A 800 36.43 -52.32 28.52
CA GLY A 800 35.27 -52.78 27.75
C GLY A 800 34.21 -51.69 27.66
N VAL A 801 33.68 -51.42 26.47
CA VAL A 801 32.69 -50.37 26.19
C VAL A 801 31.42 -50.97 25.61
N SER A 802 30.28 -50.53 26.13
CA SER A 802 28.96 -50.81 25.57
C SER A 802 28.37 -49.56 24.98
N VAL A 803 28.16 -49.51 23.66
CA VAL A 803 27.49 -48.41 22.99
C VAL A 803 26.00 -48.70 22.87
N ILE A 804 25.17 -47.86 23.45
CA ILE A 804 23.70 -47.99 23.45
C ILE A 804 23.12 -47.09 22.41
N VAL A 805 22.41 -47.64 21.43
CA VAL A 805 21.78 -46.91 20.32
C VAL A 805 20.26 -47.06 20.43
N PRO A 806 19.53 -46.10 21.01
CA PRO A 806 18.08 -46.09 20.95
C PRO A 806 17.64 -45.69 19.56
N ALA A 807 16.76 -46.50 18.94
CA ALA A 807 16.26 -46.23 17.59
C ALA A 807 14.72 -46.15 17.59
N TYR A 808 14.16 -45.19 16.83
CA TYR A 808 12.73 -45.10 16.61
C TYR A 808 12.45 -44.47 15.24
N ASN A 809 11.96 -45.29 14.28
CA ASN A 809 11.71 -44.90 12.88
C ASN A 809 12.97 -44.37 12.14
N GLU A 810 14.07 -45.13 12.22
CA GLU A 810 15.39 -44.75 11.68
C GLU A 810 15.86 -45.71 10.57
N GLU A 811 14.95 -46.31 9.80
CA GLU A 811 15.24 -47.33 8.76
C GLU A 811 16.29 -46.89 7.74
N LYS A 812 16.41 -45.58 7.49
CA LYS A 812 17.30 -45.00 6.45
C LYS A 812 18.75 -44.83 6.89
N VAL A 813 18.98 -44.71 8.19
CA VAL A 813 20.29 -44.27 8.73
C VAL A 813 20.89 -45.28 9.71
N ILE A 814 20.12 -46.14 10.33
CA ILE A 814 20.55 -47.01 11.41
C ILE A 814 21.70 -47.95 10.99
N VAL A 815 21.68 -48.50 9.77
CA VAL A 815 22.76 -49.35 9.24
C VAL A 815 24.08 -48.60 9.14
N GLN A 816 24.04 -47.35 8.69
CA GLN A 816 25.22 -46.50 8.60
C GLN A 816 25.81 -46.19 9.97
N THR A 817 24.97 -45.93 10.96
CA THR A 817 25.37 -45.71 12.35
C THR A 817 26.06 -46.94 12.94
N ILE A 818 25.44 -48.10 12.84
CA ILE A 818 26.01 -49.38 13.40
C ILE A 818 27.31 -49.70 12.63
N THR A 819 27.36 -49.55 11.32
CA THR A 819 28.57 -49.76 10.51
C THR A 819 29.72 -48.85 10.98
N SER A 820 29.47 -47.62 11.30
CA SER A 820 30.49 -46.67 11.81
C SER A 820 31.03 -47.13 13.19
N LEU A 821 30.19 -47.71 14.02
CA LEU A 821 30.59 -48.27 15.30
C LEU A 821 31.41 -49.57 15.16
N LEU A 822 31.08 -50.42 14.18
CA LEU A 822 31.85 -51.65 13.89
C LEU A 822 33.23 -51.37 13.29
N ASN A 823 33.39 -50.20 12.62
CA ASN A 823 34.66 -49.75 12.02
C ASN A 823 35.59 -49.04 13.02
N GLN A 824 35.21 -48.95 14.31
CA GLN A 824 36.04 -48.28 15.31
C GLN A 824 37.41 -48.95 15.48
N LYS A 825 38.47 -48.15 15.44
CA LYS A 825 39.86 -48.54 15.75
C LYS A 825 40.07 -48.56 17.27
N TYR A 826 39.31 -49.40 17.95
CA TYR A 826 39.35 -49.55 19.40
C TYR A 826 39.92 -50.93 19.80
N ALA A 827 40.99 -50.91 20.61
CA ALA A 827 41.69 -52.14 21.00
C ALA A 827 41.02 -52.92 22.14
N GLY A 828 40.09 -52.27 22.85
CA GLY A 828 39.34 -52.92 23.94
C GLY A 828 38.07 -53.65 23.44
N PRO A 829 37.44 -54.41 24.32
CA PRO A 829 36.15 -55.05 24.01
C PRO A 829 35.08 -53.96 23.70
N LEU A 830 34.39 -54.12 22.58
CA LEU A 830 33.33 -53.22 22.15
C LEU A 830 32.04 -54.00 21.93
N GLU A 831 30.98 -53.58 22.56
CA GLU A 831 29.61 -54.09 22.37
C GLU A 831 28.69 -52.97 21.88
N ILE A 832 27.80 -53.27 20.95
CA ILE A 832 26.79 -52.38 20.43
C ILE A 832 25.41 -52.93 20.78
N VAL A 833 24.65 -52.20 21.54
CA VAL A 833 23.29 -52.57 21.96
C VAL A 833 22.30 -51.61 21.30
N VAL A 834 21.62 -52.13 20.29
CA VAL A 834 20.55 -51.36 19.59
C VAL A 834 19.23 -51.66 20.30
N VAL A 835 18.49 -50.60 20.65
CA VAL A 835 17.18 -50.76 21.29
C VAL A 835 16.15 -50.04 20.42
N ASP A 836 15.38 -50.85 19.69
CA ASP A 836 14.23 -50.34 18.93
C ASP A 836 13.07 -50.04 19.89
N ASP A 837 12.70 -48.78 19.99
CA ASP A 837 11.67 -48.27 20.89
C ASP A 837 10.27 -48.32 20.23
N GLY A 838 9.92 -49.46 19.65
CA GLY A 838 8.63 -49.73 19.03
C GLY A 838 8.44 -48.99 17.73
N SER A 839 9.44 -49.02 16.84
CA SER A 839 9.35 -48.41 15.49
C SER A 839 8.17 -48.96 14.69
N SER A 840 7.56 -48.12 13.91
CA SER A 840 6.47 -48.44 12.97
C SER A 840 6.95 -48.68 11.54
N ASP A 841 8.21 -48.39 11.25
CA ASP A 841 8.92 -48.67 10.01
C ASP A 841 9.77 -49.94 10.12
N ASP A 842 10.61 -50.22 9.12
CA ASP A 842 11.43 -51.42 9.05
C ASP A 842 12.74 -51.33 9.86
N THR A 843 12.90 -50.33 10.75
CA THR A 843 14.14 -50.13 11.55
C THR A 843 14.61 -51.41 12.28
N ALA A 844 13.73 -52.05 13.02
CA ALA A 844 14.07 -53.25 13.76
C ALA A 844 14.44 -54.42 12.83
N LEU A 845 13.64 -54.64 11.76
CA LEU A 845 13.85 -55.73 10.80
C LEU A 845 15.18 -55.58 10.07
N ILE A 846 15.50 -54.37 9.62
CA ILE A 846 16.77 -54.06 8.95
C ILE A 846 17.97 -54.32 9.87
N CYS A 847 17.87 -53.96 11.16
CA CYS A 847 18.93 -54.21 12.14
C CYS A 847 19.10 -55.73 12.41
N GLU A 848 18.00 -56.48 12.58
CA GLU A 848 18.02 -57.91 12.77
C GLU A 848 18.61 -58.63 11.56
N GLU A 849 18.15 -58.33 10.31
CA GLU A 849 18.69 -58.99 9.10
C GLU A 849 20.17 -58.65 8.88
N ALA A 850 20.60 -57.42 9.09
CA ALA A 850 21.98 -57.01 8.84
C ALA A 850 22.98 -57.51 9.87
N TYR A 851 22.56 -57.73 11.14
CA TYR A 851 23.49 -57.97 12.25
C TYR A 851 23.13 -59.14 13.14
N GLU A 852 22.15 -60.00 12.81
CA GLU A 852 21.72 -61.18 13.59
C GLU A 852 22.87 -62.09 14.02
N SER A 853 23.88 -62.28 13.17
CA SER A 853 25.04 -63.14 13.43
C SER A 853 26.28 -62.36 13.88
N HIS A 854 26.20 -61.03 14.08
CA HIS A 854 27.38 -60.22 14.41
C HIS A 854 27.69 -60.27 15.91
N PRO A 855 28.85 -60.77 16.34
CA PRO A 855 29.13 -61.07 17.77
C PRO A 855 29.16 -59.80 18.66
N GLN A 856 29.35 -58.63 18.09
CA GLN A 856 29.44 -57.37 18.82
C GLN A 856 28.12 -56.60 18.86
N VAL A 857 27.10 -57.01 18.09
CA VAL A 857 25.82 -56.29 17.98
C VAL A 857 24.70 -57.10 18.61
N THR A 858 23.90 -56.48 19.45
CA THR A 858 22.70 -57.07 20.01
C THR A 858 21.52 -56.13 19.79
N VAL A 859 20.49 -56.65 19.15
CA VAL A 859 19.27 -55.85 18.87
C VAL A 859 18.17 -56.27 19.84
N PHE A 860 17.52 -55.30 20.45
CA PHE A 860 16.35 -55.47 21.29
C PHE A 860 15.19 -54.67 20.77
N ARG A 861 14.00 -55.23 20.91
CA ARG A 861 12.77 -54.53 20.55
C ARG A 861 11.93 -54.31 21.80
N THR A 862 11.44 -53.08 22.01
CA THR A 862 10.60 -52.73 23.16
C THR A 862 9.32 -52.06 22.69
N GLU A 863 8.31 -51.96 23.55
CA GLU A 863 7.18 -51.09 23.32
C GLU A 863 7.64 -49.66 23.45
N ASN A 864 7.04 -48.72 22.63
CA ASN A 864 7.43 -47.32 22.64
C ASN A 864 7.25 -46.71 24.04
N GLY A 865 8.34 -46.40 24.65
CA GLY A 865 8.44 -45.76 25.97
C GLY A 865 9.23 -44.46 25.96
N GLY A 866 9.68 -44.03 24.77
CA GLY A 866 10.51 -42.84 24.53
C GLY A 866 12.00 -43.12 24.76
N LYS A 867 12.85 -42.27 24.14
CA LYS A 867 14.32 -42.40 24.11
C LYS A 867 14.95 -42.72 25.48
N ALA A 868 14.47 -42.09 26.56
CA ALA A 868 14.99 -42.31 27.89
C ALA A 868 14.70 -43.77 28.40
N SER A 869 13.55 -44.31 28.02
CA SER A 869 13.20 -45.71 28.33
C SER A 869 14.09 -46.68 27.58
N ALA A 870 14.29 -46.48 26.30
CA ALA A 870 15.16 -47.31 25.46
C ALA A 870 16.62 -47.26 25.93
N LEU A 871 17.14 -46.07 26.26
CA LEU A 871 18.49 -45.92 26.84
C LEU A 871 18.63 -46.70 28.17
N ASN A 872 17.70 -46.53 29.11
CA ASN A 872 17.73 -47.24 30.39
C ASN A 872 17.64 -48.76 30.21
N PHE A 873 16.84 -49.18 29.21
CA PHE A 873 16.72 -50.61 28.88
C PHE A 873 18.03 -51.18 28.34
N GLY A 874 18.73 -50.46 27.48
CA GLY A 874 20.03 -50.78 26.92
C GLY A 874 21.13 -50.81 28.01
N ILE A 875 21.19 -49.72 28.81
CA ILE A 875 22.15 -49.61 29.93
C ILE A 875 22.03 -50.79 30.90
N ALA A 876 20.80 -51.22 31.25
CA ALA A 876 20.57 -52.35 32.14
C ALA A 876 21.06 -53.68 31.57
N ARG A 877 21.34 -53.79 30.26
CA ARG A 877 21.80 -54.96 29.52
C ARG A 877 23.23 -54.86 29.02
N ALA A 878 23.87 -53.75 29.22
CA ALA A 878 25.26 -53.52 28.87
C ALA A 878 26.15 -54.49 29.62
N ARG A 879 27.12 -55.08 28.93
CA ARG A 879 28.10 -56.02 29.51
C ARG A 879 29.30 -55.32 30.12
N HIS A 880 29.54 -54.08 29.74
CA HIS A 880 30.68 -53.33 30.19
C HIS A 880 30.27 -52.15 31.07
N ASP A 881 31.14 -51.75 31.99
CA ASP A 881 30.88 -50.67 32.94
C ASP A 881 30.96 -49.31 32.29
N VAL A 882 31.71 -49.16 31.17
CA VAL A 882 31.74 -47.93 30.38
C VAL A 882 30.65 -47.97 29.32
N VAL A 883 29.73 -47.02 29.41
CA VAL A 883 28.58 -46.95 28.51
C VAL A 883 28.62 -45.65 27.73
N ILE A 884 28.45 -45.74 26.42
CA ILE A 884 28.30 -44.59 25.49
C ILE A 884 26.86 -44.63 24.96
N GLY A 885 26.10 -43.57 25.17
CA GLY A 885 24.80 -43.36 24.52
C GLY A 885 24.95 -42.62 23.19
N LEU A 886 24.41 -43.19 22.12
CA LEU A 886 24.53 -42.62 20.78
C LEU A 886 23.17 -42.54 20.11
N ASP A 887 22.86 -41.44 19.43
CA ASP A 887 21.64 -41.33 18.64
C ASP A 887 21.72 -42.17 17.36
N ALA A 888 20.60 -42.75 16.93
CA ALA A 888 20.53 -43.70 15.81
C ALA A 888 20.89 -43.10 14.44
N ASP A 889 20.95 -41.75 14.33
CA ASP A 889 21.34 -40.97 13.15
C ASP A 889 22.77 -40.41 13.21
N THR A 890 23.55 -40.81 14.21
CA THR A 890 24.91 -40.28 14.43
C THR A 890 25.97 -41.24 13.91
N VAL A 891 26.92 -40.77 13.16
CA VAL A 891 28.05 -41.50 12.59
C VAL A 891 29.34 -41.13 13.34
N PHE A 892 30.06 -42.12 13.80
CA PHE A 892 31.35 -41.97 14.48
C PHE A 892 32.52 -42.06 13.50
N ASP A 893 33.52 -41.19 13.70
CA ASP A 893 34.83 -41.40 13.09
C ASP A 893 35.54 -42.60 13.69
N ASP A 894 36.51 -43.17 12.99
CA ASP A 894 37.17 -44.45 13.29
C ASP A 894 37.82 -44.55 14.68
N ASP A 895 38.20 -43.43 15.29
CA ASP A 895 38.88 -43.33 16.57
C ASP A 895 38.01 -42.74 17.72
N THR A 896 36.75 -42.46 17.43
CA THR A 896 35.85 -41.77 18.38
C THR A 896 35.69 -42.48 19.70
N VAL A 897 35.51 -43.81 19.70
CA VAL A 897 35.40 -44.59 20.95
C VAL A 897 36.71 -44.55 21.75
N ALA A 898 37.85 -44.62 21.05
CA ALA A 898 39.16 -44.51 21.70
C ALA A 898 39.34 -43.16 22.38
N GLU A 899 38.96 -42.06 21.71
CA GLU A 899 39.06 -40.70 22.27
C GLU A 899 38.07 -40.45 23.42
N LEU A 900 36.86 -41.03 23.35
CA LEU A 900 35.84 -40.86 24.40
C LEU A 900 36.18 -41.55 25.71
N VAL A 901 36.95 -42.66 25.69
CA VAL A 901 37.30 -43.40 26.91
C VAL A 901 38.58 -42.86 27.58
N GLN A 902 39.42 -42.14 26.84
CA GLN A 902 40.68 -41.62 27.42
C GLN A 902 40.49 -40.74 28.67
N PRO A 903 39.50 -39.81 28.73
CA PRO A 903 39.25 -39.02 29.94
C PRO A 903 38.90 -39.82 31.19
N LEU A 904 38.43 -41.06 31.03
CA LEU A 904 38.04 -41.90 32.14
C LEU A 904 39.23 -42.60 32.81
N GLN A 905 40.42 -42.48 32.27
CA GLN A 905 41.67 -42.97 32.83
C GLN A 905 42.03 -42.30 34.17
N ASP A 906 41.56 -41.06 34.33
CA ASP A 906 41.94 -40.22 35.49
C ASP A 906 40.98 -40.39 36.67
N GLU A 907 39.95 -41.26 36.56
CA GLU A 907 39.06 -41.67 37.67
C GLU A 907 39.40 -43.09 38.17
#